data_04afb4bc3f01fe10da22f06094fb8899
#
_entry.id   04afb4bc3f01fe10da22f06094fb8899
#
_cell.length_a   1.000
_cell.length_b   1.000
_cell.length_c   1.000
_cell.angle_alpha   90.00
_cell.angle_beta   90.00
_cell.angle_gamma   90.00
#
_symmetry.space_group_name_H-M   'P 1'
#
loop_
_entity.id
_entity.type
_entity.pdbx_description
1 polymer ?
#
loop_
_entity_poly.entity_id
_entity_poly.type
_entity_poly.pdbx_seq_one_letter_code
_entity_poly.pdbx_strand_id
1 'polypeptide(L)'
;KSQRKQKLSNAERIKSYSELKVGDYVVHVNHVIGKFLGIETLEINGVHKDYLNIKYQGNDKLYVPIEQIDQVQKYVGSEGKDPKVYKLGGNDWKKVKTKVEKSVQDIADDLIKLYAEREASKGYAYTPDTAEQQEFESSFPYQETEDQLRSIEEIKKDMERGRPMDRLLCGDVGYGKTEVAIRAAFKAIMDEKQVAILVPTTILAQQHYETIRERFQDYPINIGLLSRFRTRKQQNETIKGLKDGTVDIVIGTHRILSKDVTYKDLGLLIIDEEQRFGVTHKEKIKQLKANVDVLTLTATPIPRTLHMSMLGVRDLSVIETPPENRFPVQTYVVEYNPALMREAIERELARGGQIYFLYNRVEDIERKADEISMLVPDARVTYAHGKMNESELESVMLSFLEGQHDVLVSTTIIETGVDIPNVNTLIVFDADRMGLSQLYQLRGRVGRSNRVAYAYFAYKRDKVLSEVAERRLQAIKEFTELGSGFKIAMRDLSIRGAGNLLGAEQHGFIDSVGFDLYSQMLKDAIEQRRGTDGVENTVNVEIDLEVDAYLPDAYISDSKQKIMMYKQFRGVSAMEDIEELQEEMIDRFGDYPQEVGYLLQIANIKVLAMKEQIELIKQNKFEVTILFSEQASQNIDGGKLFMLGNSFGRMIGLGMEGSQLKIVMKTNGLETSKWLTIAENLLKGLPDVKKEVINA
;
A
#
# COMPACT_ATOMS: atom_id res chain seq x y z
N LYS A 1 -25.86 2.80 8.31
CA LYS A 1 -25.15 1.55 8.67
C LYS A 1 -23.68 1.76 8.36
N SER A 2 -22.92 2.11 9.37
CA SER A 2 -21.48 2.30 9.34
C SER A 2 -20.82 0.95 9.00
N GLN A 3 -20.24 0.83 7.81
CA GLN A 3 -19.35 -0.26 7.50
C GLN A 3 -18.08 -0.09 8.35
N ARG A 4 -17.94 -0.88 9.39
CA ARG A 4 -16.66 -1.08 10.05
C ARG A 4 -15.76 -1.82 9.05
N LYS A 5 -15.05 -1.06 8.23
CA LYS A 5 -13.93 -1.63 7.46
C LYS A 5 -12.88 -2.09 8.47
N GLN A 6 -12.54 -3.37 8.41
CA GLN A 6 -11.43 -3.92 9.19
C GLN A 6 -10.19 -3.04 9.05
N LYS A 7 -9.56 -2.75 10.18
CA LYS A 7 -8.24 -2.09 10.19
C LYS A 7 -7.17 -3.10 9.78
N LEU A 8 -7.02 -3.32 8.47
CA LEU A 8 -5.89 -4.07 7.94
C LEU A 8 -4.61 -3.28 8.21
N SER A 9 -3.54 -3.97 8.58
CA SER A 9 -2.22 -3.35 8.65
C SER A 9 -1.80 -2.85 7.26
N ASN A 10 -0.93 -1.85 7.18
CA ASN A 10 -0.44 -1.35 5.90
C ASN A 10 0.20 -2.46 5.04
N ALA A 11 0.92 -3.39 5.67
CA ALA A 11 1.51 -4.54 4.99
C ALA A 11 0.44 -5.48 4.43
N GLU A 12 -0.64 -5.72 5.14
CA GLU A 12 -1.78 -6.53 4.68
C GLU A 12 -2.53 -5.84 3.55
N ARG A 13 -2.71 -4.53 3.59
CA ARG A 13 -3.30 -3.74 2.49
C ARG A 13 -2.49 -3.88 1.21
N ILE A 14 -1.16 -3.75 1.29
CA ILE A 14 -0.27 -3.90 0.13
C ILE A 14 -0.36 -5.32 -0.43
N LYS A 15 -0.38 -6.34 0.42
CA LYS A 15 -0.56 -7.74 0.00
C LYS A 15 -1.90 -7.99 -0.68
N SER A 16 -2.98 -7.34 -0.26
CA SER A 16 -4.32 -7.52 -0.83
C SER A 16 -4.45 -7.05 -2.29
N TYR A 17 -3.52 -6.22 -2.76
CA TYR A 17 -3.50 -5.74 -4.15
C TYR A 17 -2.80 -6.69 -5.12
N SER A 18 -2.15 -7.72 -4.62
CA SER A 18 -1.50 -8.76 -5.42
C SER A 18 -2.52 -9.82 -5.84
N GLU A 19 -3.18 -9.61 -6.98
CA GLU A 19 -4.21 -10.53 -7.50
C GLU A 19 -3.62 -11.65 -8.36
N LEU A 20 -3.98 -12.90 -8.04
CA LEU A 20 -3.63 -14.08 -8.82
C LEU A 20 -4.72 -14.36 -9.88
N LYS A 21 -4.32 -14.44 -11.15
CA LYS A 21 -5.20 -14.71 -12.29
C LYS A 21 -4.79 -15.99 -13.01
N VAL A 22 -5.76 -16.66 -13.62
CA VAL A 22 -5.49 -17.82 -14.49
C VAL A 22 -4.56 -17.44 -15.64
N GLY A 23 -3.50 -18.21 -15.83
CA GLY A 23 -2.45 -17.93 -16.80
C GLY A 23 -1.23 -17.22 -16.23
N ASP A 24 -1.28 -16.73 -15.00
CA ASP A 24 -0.14 -16.13 -14.32
C ASP A 24 0.93 -17.18 -14.02
N TYR A 25 2.19 -16.77 -14.06
CA TYR A 25 3.28 -17.57 -13.50
C TYR A 25 3.28 -17.44 -11.98
N VAL A 26 3.47 -18.56 -11.30
CA VAL A 26 3.45 -18.64 -9.85
C VAL A 26 4.66 -19.38 -9.32
N VAL A 27 5.06 -19.06 -8.10
CA VAL A 27 6.16 -19.71 -7.38
C VAL A 27 5.58 -20.37 -6.13
N HIS A 28 5.80 -21.68 -6.00
CA HIS A 28 5.52 -22.39 -4.76
C HIS A 28 6.79 -22.39 -3.90
N VAL A 29 6.67 -22.13 -2.59
CA VAL A 29 7.81 -22.01 -1.68
C VAL A 29 8.72 -23.26 -1.71
N ASN A 30 8.14 -24.45 -1.80
CA ASN A 30 8.85 -25.74 -1.79
C ASN A 30 9.02 -26.38 -3.18
N HIS A 31 8.45 -25.78 -4.22
CA HIS A 31 8.49 -26.31 -5.58
C HIS A 31 9.04 -25.25 -6.53
N VAL A 32 8.79 -25.39 -7.78
CA VAL A 32 9.39 -24.56 -8.84
C VAL A 32 8.40 -23.55 -9.41
N ILE A 33 8.87 -22.70 -10.31
CA ILE A 33 8.02 -21.78 -11.07
C ILE A 33 7.17 -22.58 -12.05
N GLY A 34 5.87 -22.38 -11.97
CA GLY A 34 4.88 -23.00 -12.86
C GLY A 34 3.81 -21.99 -13.30
N LYS A 35 2.88 -22.45 -14.12
CA LYS A 35 1.77 -21.65 -14.63
C LYS A 35 0.48 -22.00 -13.91
N PHE A 36 -0.19 -21.01 -13.34
CA PHE A 36 -1.46 -21.21 -12.67
C PHE A 36 -2.59 -21.43 -13.67
N LEU A 37 -3.29 -22.56 -13.56
CA LEU A 37 -4.40 -22.93 -14.43
C LEU A 37 -5.78 -22.68 -13.85
N GLY A 38 -5.89 -22.38 -12.59
CA GLY A 38 -7.15 -22.14 -11.90
C GLY A 38 -7.35 -23.02 -10.67
N ILE A 39 -8.56 -22.94 -10.11
CA ILE A 39 -9.00 -23.77 -8.99
C ILE A 39 -9.77 -24.95 -9.53
N GLU A 40 -9.47 -26.14 -9.03
CA GLU A 40 -10.15 -27.38 -9.41
C GLU A 40 -10.64 -28.10 -8.15
N THR A 41 -11.90 -28.51 -8.14
CA THR A 41 -12.47 -29.32 -7.07
C THR A 41 -12.16 -30.79 -7.34
N LEU A 42 -11.42 -31.42 -6.43
CA LEU A 42 -11.04 -32.83 -6.53
C LEU A 42 -11.64 -33.63 -5.39
N GLU A 43 -12.04 -34.86 -5.70
CA GLU A 43 -12.44 -35.86 -4.70
C GLU A 43 -11.25 -36.78 -4.42
N ILE A 44 -10.76 -36.75 -3.18
CA ILE A 44 -9.69 -37.62 -2.71
C ILE A 44 -10.19 -38.35 -1.46
N ASN A 45 -10.16 -39.68 -1.48
CA ASN A 45 -10.64 -40.53 -0.38
C ASN A 45 -12.09 -40.21 0.06
N GLY A 46 -12.96 -39.87 -0.91
CA GLY A 46 -14.35 -39.54 -0.63
C GLY A 46 -14.59 -38.11 -0.13
N VAL A 47 -13.57 -37.28 -0.06
CA VAL A 47 -13.64 -35.89 0.41
C VAL A 47 -13.41 -34.94 -0.74
N HIS A 48 -14.31 -33.98 -0.95
CA HIS A 48 -14.22 -32.92 -1.97
C HIS A 48 -13.55 -31.70 -1.37
N LYS A 49 -12.49 -31.23 -2.02
CA LYS A 49 -11.79 -30.01 -1.67
C LYS A 49 -11.37 -29.26 -2.93
N ASP A 50 -11.16 -27.95 -2.79
CA ASP A 50 -10.59 -27.13 -3.84
C ASP A 50 -9.05 -27.17 -3.78
N TYR A 51 -8.44 -27.22 -4.98
CA TYR A 51 -6.99 -27.23 -5.16
C TYR A 51 -6.60 -26.18 -6.17
N LEU A 52 -5.45 -25.55 -5.96
CA LEU A 52 -4.78 -24.73 -6.96
C LEU A 52 -4.09 -25.66 -7.96
N ASN A 53 -4.40 -25.52 -9.25
CA ASN A 53 -3.83 -26.31 -10.32
C ASN A 53 -2.66 -25.54 -10.96
N ILE A 54 -1.44 -26.07 -10.86
CA ILE A 54 -0.23 -25.45 -11.39
C ILE A 54 0.42 -26.41 -12.39
N LYS A 55 0.69 -25.89 -13.59
CA LYS A 55 1.34 -26.65 -14.68
C LYS A 55 2.83 -26.33 -14.71
N TYR A 56 3.64 -27.36 -14.78
CA TYR A 56 5.10 -27.29 -14.93
C TYR A 56 5.56 -27.68 -16.33
N GLN A 57 6.88 -27.73 -16.54
CA GLN A 57 7.47 -28.14 -17.78
C GLN A 57 7.02 -29.56 -18.17
N GLY A 58 6.57 -29.73 -19.41
CA GLY A 58 5.92 -30.96 -19.85
C GLY A 58 4.42 -30.95 -19.49
N ASN A 59 3.90 -32.12 -19.14
CA ASN A 59 2.50 -32.27 -18.74
C ASN A 59 2.32 -32.45 -17.22
N ASP A 60 3.36 -32.21 -16.47
CA ASP A 60 3.31 -32.33 -15.01
C ASP A 60 2.44 -31.24 -14.40
N LYS A 61 1.56 -31.63 -13.49
CA LYS A 61 0.68 -30.74 -12.73
C LYS A 61 0.85 -30.95 -11.24
N LEU A 62 0.81 -29.88 -10.48
CA LEU A 62 0.75 -29.90 -9.02
C LEU A 62 -0.59 -29.35 -8.57
N TYR A 63 -1.25 -30.10 -7.69
CA TYR A 63 -2.47 -29.67 -7.02
C TYR A 63 -2.14 -29.27 -5.60
N VAL A 64 -2.22 -27.98 -5.32
CA VAL A 64 -1.94 -27.41 -3.99
C VAL A 64 -3.26 -27.25 -3.24
N PRO A 65 -3.41 -27.88 -2.05
CA PRO A 65 -4.60 -27.69 -1.25
C PRO A 65 -4.86 -26.21 -0.97
N ILE A 66 -6.12 -25.81 -1.01
CA ILE A 66 -6.48 -24.38 -0.85
C ILE A 66 -6.05 -23.81 0.50
N GLU A 67 -5.92 -24.65 1.52
CA GLU A 67 -5.40 -24.26 2.84
C GLU A 67 -3.94 -23.80 2.80
N GLN A 68 -3.21 -24.18 1.75
CA GLN A 68 -1.81 -23.81 1.52
C GLN A 68 -1.66 -22.68 0.50
N ILE A 69 -2.71 -21.92 0.25
CA ILE A 69 -2.69 -20.81 -0.73
C ILE A 69 -1.57 -19.80 -0.43
N ASP A 70 -1.19 -19.62 0.82
CA ASP A 70 -0.10 -18.73 1.23
C ASP A 70 1.28 -19.16 0.73
N GLN A 71 1.43 -20.44 0.38
CA GLN A 71 2.69 -20.98 -0.16
C GLN A 71 2.86 -20.74 -1.65
N VAL A 72 1.84 -20.23 -2.31
CA VAL A 72 1.84 -19.93 -3.74
C VAL A 72 1.77 -18.43 -3.93
N GLN A 73 2.75 -17.88 -4.62
CA GLN A 73 2.87 -16.46 -4.86
C GLN A 73 2.95 -16.17 -6.35
N LYS A 74 2.37 -15.04 -6.77
CA LYS A 74 2.48 -14.59 -8.15
C LYS A 74 3.93 -14.27 -8.48
N TYR A 75 4.42 -14.76 -9.62
CA TYR A 75 5.72 -14.38 -10.11
C TYR A 75 5.68 -12.96 -10.70
N VAL A 76 6.53 -12.10 -10.19
CA VAL A 76 6.77 -10.75 -10.72
C VAL A 76 8.27 -10.61 -10.95
N GLY A 77 8.66 -10.55 -12.21
CA GLY A 77 10.06 -10.42 -12.62
C GLY A 77 10.34 -9.09 -13.31
N SER A 78 11.37 -9.06 -14.15
CA SER A 78 11.68 -7.90 -14.99
C SER A 78 10.73 -7.77 -16.17
N GLU A 79 10.57 -6.53 -16.65
CA GLU A 79 9.65 -6.18 -17.73
C GLU A 79 9.89 -7.00 -19.00
N GLY A 80 8.82 -7.60 -19.54
CA GLY A 80 8.82 -8.26 -20.84
C GLY A 80 9.48 -9.63 -20.91
N LYS A 81 9.87 -10.23 -19.79
CA LYS A 81 10.45 -11.57 -19.74
C LYS A 81 9.57 -12.54 -18.98
N ASP A 82 9.14 -13.60 -19.66
CA ASP A 82 8.53 -14.73 -18.98
C ASP A 82 9.60 -15.50 -18.19
N PRO A 83 9.27 -16.02 -16.99
CA PRO A 83 10.20 -16.80 -16.21
C PRO A 83 10.46 -18.14 -16.86
N LYS A 84 11.62 -18.73 -16.57
CA LYS A 84 11.90 -20.11 -16.93
C LYS A 84 11.00 -21.04 -16.10
N VAL A 85 10.20 -21.84 -16.76
CA VAL A 85 9.42 -22.90 -16.12
C VAL A 85 10.31 -24.13 -15.94
N TYR A 86 10.37 -24.62 -14.71
CA TYR A 86 11.21 -25.74 -14.34
C TYR A 86 10.45 -27.07 -14.39
N LYS A 87 11.21 -28.17 -14.43
CA LYS A 87 10.65 -29.51 -14.27
C LYS A 87 10.41 -29.80 -12.78
N LEU A 88 9.27 -30.37 -12.47
CA LEU A 88 8.92 -30.77 -11.10
C LEU A 88 9.92 -31.83 -10.58
N GLY A 89 10.48 -31.61 -9.38
CA GLY A 89 11.46 -32.52 -8.78
C GLY A 89 12.91 -32.37 -9.26
N GLY A 90 13.22 -31.36 -10.09
CA GLY A 90 14.59 -31.10 -10.56
C GLY A 90 15.47 -30.42 -9.49
N ASN A 91 16.80 -30.63 -9.60
CA ASN A 91 17.76 -30.05 -8.65
C ASN A 91 18.09 -28.57 -8.95
N ASP A 92 17.74 -28.06 -10.13
CA ASP A 92 18.08 -26.69 -10.56
C ASP A 92 17.43 -25.62 -9.66
N TRP A 93 16.18 -25.84 -9.25
CA TRP A 93 15.48 -24.94 -8.36
C TRP A 93 16.13 -24.84 -6.98
N LYS A 94 16.55 -25.97 -6.40
CA LYS A 94 17.23 -25.98 -5.09
C LYS A 94 18.51 -25.15 -5.12
N LYS A 95 19.29 -25.25 -6.19
CA LYS A 95 20.52 -24.45 -6.37
C LYS A 95 20.20 -22.97 -6.44
N VAL A 96 19.21 -22.59 -7.26
CA VAL A 96 18.76 -21.20 -7.39
C VAL A 96 18.27 -20.66 -6.06
N LYS A 97 17.40 -21.40 -5.37
CA LYS A 97 16.84 -21.00 -4.07
C LYS A 97 17.94 -20.79 -3.02
N THR A 98 18.88 -21.71 -2.89
CA THR A 98 20.00 -21.58 -1.95
C THR A 98 20.86 -20.34 -2.22
N LYS A 99 21.12 -20.07 -3.50
CA LYS A 99 21.89 -18.88 -3.91
C LYS A 99 21.17 -17.58 -3.56
N VAL A 100 19.85 -17.53 -3.77
CA VAL A 100 19.01 -16.40 -3.39
C VAL A 100 18.91 -16.25 -1.87
N GLU A 101 18.76 -17.34 -1.12
CA GLU A 101 18.76 -17.34 0.35
C GLU A 101 20.03 -16.74 0.92
N LYS A 102 21.19 -17.10 0.38
CA LYS A 102 22.46 -16.53 0.82
C LYS A 102 22.53 -15.02 0.57
N SER A 103 22.14 -14.57 -0.62
CA SER A 103 22.11 -13.14 -0.97
C SER A 103 21.14 -12.36 -0.09
N VAL A 104 19.97 -12.92 0.19
CA VAL A 104 18.96 -12.31 1.08
C VAL A 104 19.48 -12.18 2.51
N GLN A 105 20.24 -13.16 3.00
CA GLN A 105 20.87 -13.09 4.32
C GLN A 105 21.85 -11.92 4.44
N ASP A 106 22.67 -11.71 3.40
CA ASP A 106 23.64 -10.60 3.37
C ASP A 106 22.93 -9.24 3.39
N ILE A 107 21.85 -9.09 2.60
CA ILE A 107 21.04 -7.85 2.61
C ILE A 107 20.32 -7.64 3.93
N ALA A 108 19.80 -8.71 4.53
CA ALA A 108 19.15 -8.62 5.84
C ALA A 108 20.12 -8.11 6.92
N ASP A 109 21.39 -8.51 6.88
CA ASP A 109 22.41 -7.98 7.78
C ASP A 109 22.58 -6.48 7.62
N ASP A 110 22.68 -5.99 6.40
CA ASP A 110 22.83 -4.56 6.11
C ASP A 110 21.58 -3.75 6.53
N LEU A 111 20.39 -4.26 6.27
CA LEU A 111 19.14 -3.60 6.64
C LEU A 111 18.93 -3.57 8.17
N ILE A 112 19.29 -4.66 8.86
CA ILE A 112 19.23 -4.73 10.33
C ILE A 112 20.18 -3.72 10.96
N LYS A 113 21.36 -3.56 10.39
CA LYS A 113 22.33 -2.57 10.86
C LYS A 113 21.75 -1.14 10.72
N LEU A 114 21.15 -0.80 9.58
CA LEU A 114 20.48 0.47 9.37
C LEU A 114 19.31 0.68 10.34
N TYR A 115 18.52 -0.36 10.56
CA TYR A 115 17.41 -0.33 11.51
C TYR A 115 17.89 -0.13 12.95
N ALA A 116 18.94 -0.86 13.36
CA ALA A 116 19.52 -0.73 14.70
C ALA A 116 20.12 0.67 14.92
N GLU A 117 20.76 1.25 13.93
CA GLU A 117 21.25 2.63 13.96
C GLU A 117 20.11 3.63 14.16
N ARG A 118 18.99 3.43 13.45
CA ARG A 118 17.78 4.25 13.60
C ARG A 118 17.15 4.11 14.98
N GLU A 119 16.99 2.87 15.48
CA GLU A 119 16.43 2.59 16.81
C GLU A 119 17.31 3.11 17.95
N ALA A 120 18.63 3.09 17.77
CA ALA A 120 19.60 3.61 18.75
C ALA A 120 19.76 5.14 18.69
N SER A 121 19.31 5.79 17.61
CA SER A 121 19.36 7.23 17.48
C SER A 121 18.46 7.90 18.53
N LYS A 122 19.00 8.85 19.25
CA LYS A 122 18.23 9.66 20.18
C LYS A 122 17.60 10.83 19.44
N GLY A 123 16.30 10.96 19.55
CA GLY A 123 15.52 12.07 19.03
C GLY A 123 14.86 12.85 20.16
N TYR A 124 14.25 13.96 19.80
CA TYR A 124 13.45 14.73 20.72
C TYR A 124 12.06 14.10 20.87
N ALA A 125 11.63 13.84 22.09
CA ALA A 125 10.28 13.38 22.39
C ALA A 125 9.37 14.59 22.63
N TYR A 126 8.45 14.85 21.71
CA TYR A 126 7.50 15.94 21.85
C TYR A 126 6.52 15.71 22.99
N THR A 127 6.10 16.77 23.64
CA THR A 127 5.08 16.71 24.70
C THR A 127 3.71 16.32 24.13
N PRO A 128 2.82 15.68 24.91
CA PRO A 128 1.44 15.44 24.50
C PRO A 128 0.74 16.71 24.05
N ASP A 129 -0.32 16.57 23.29
CA ASP A 129 -1.10 17.70 22.76
C ASP A 129 -1.52 18.69 23.84
N THR A 130 -1.30 19.97 23.57
CA THR A 130 -1.73 21.08 24.41
C THR A 130 -3.17 21.48 24.11
N ALA A 131 -3.75 22.32 24.95
CA ALA A 131 -5.08 22.91 24.69
C ALA A 131 -5.10 23.76 23.40
N GLU A 132 -3.98 24.45 23.11
CA GLU A 132 -3.80 25.21 21.87
C GLU A 132 -3.79 24.32 20.63
N GLN A 133 -3.21 23.11 20.73
CA GLN A 133 -3.25 22.12 19.65
C GLN A 133 -4.69 21.70 19.33
N GLN A 134 -5.48 21.43 20.33
CA GLN A 134 -6.89 21.05 20.17
C GLN A 134 -7.71 22.19 19.57
N GLU A 135 -7.50 23.41 20.03
CA GLU A 135 -8.16 24.59 19.47
C GLU A 135 -7.79 24.81 18.00
N PHE A 136 -6.51 24.68 17.67
CA PHE A 136 -6.02 24.79 16.31
C PHE A 136 -6.65 23.73 15.38
N GLU A 137 -6.70 22.48 15.80
CA GLU A 137 -7.32 21.40 15.04
C GLU A 137 -8.82 21.58 14.87
N SER A 138 -9.51 22.07 15.90
CA SER A 138 -10.95 22.38 15.86
C SER A 138 -11.29 23.55 14.93
N SER A 139 -10.35 24.42 14.62
CA SER A 139 -10.54 25.55 13.69
C SER A 139 -10.50 25.13 12.22
N PHE A 140 -10.21 23.87 11.91
CA PHE A 140 -10.24 23.35 10.56
C PHE A 140 -11.67 23.40 9.99
N PRO A 141 -11.87 24.09 8.83
CA PRO A 141 -13.23 24.40 8.36
C PRO A 141 -13.96 23.20 7.71
N TYR A 142 -13.27 22.08 7.55
CA TYR A 142 -13.81 20.88 6.90
C TYR A 142 -13.90 19.71 7.88
N GLN A 143 -14.69 18.71 7.52
CA GLN A 143 -14.74 17.46 8.27
C GLN A 143 -13.57 16.56 7.87
N GLU A 144 -12.79 16.11 8.84
CA GLU A 144 -11.72 15.17 8.61
C GLU A 144 -12.27 13.79 8.20
N THR A 145 -11.58 13.14 7.26
CA THR A 145 -11.83 11.72 6.97
C THR A 145 -11.24 10.84 8.07
N GLU A 146 -11.75 9.63 8.19
CA GLU A 146 -11.21 8.66 9.17
C GLU A 146 -9.72 8.36 8.93
N ASP A 147 -9.30 8.28 7.66
CA ASP A 147 -7.91 8.06 7.28
C ASP A 147 -7.00 9.24 7.65
N GLN A 148 -7.50 10.47 7.52
CA GLN A 148 -6.77 11.66 7.97
C GLN A 148 -6.55 11.64 9.47
N LEU A 149 -7.59 11.37 10.26
CA LEU A 149 -7.51 11.31 11.72
C LEU A 149 -6.54 10.22 12.19
N ARG A 150 -6.60 9.05 11.58
CA ARG A 150 -5.68 7.95 11.87
C ARG A 150 -4.23 8.32 11.56
N SER A 151 -3.98 8.93 10.41
CA SER A 151 -2.64 9.37 10.00
C SER A 151 -2.08 10.44 10.93
N ILE A 152 -2.91 11.38 11.36
CA ILE A 152 -2.55 12.41 12.35
C ILE A 152 -2.14 11.76 13.67
N GLU A 153 -2.89 10.80 14.16
CA GLU A 153 -2.59 10.08 15.40
C GLU A 153 -1.28 9.28 15.29
N GLU A 154 -1.07 8.57 14.20
CA GLU A 154 0.16 7.81 13.95
C GLU A 154 1.40 8.72 13.94
N ILE A 155 1.31 9.87 13.30
CA ILE A 155 2.40 10.87 13.26
C ILE A 155 2.67 11.44 14.65
N LYS A 156 1.64 11.82 15.40
CA LYS A 156 1.80 12.34 16.76
C LYS A 156 2.46 11.34 17.70
N LYS A 157 2.08 10.06 17.61
CA LYS A 157 2.72 8.98 18.38
C LYS A 157 4.20 8.86 18.06
N ASP A 158 4.57 8.95 16.78
CA ASP A 158 5.98 8.92 16.37
C ASP A 158 6.75 10.12 16.90
N MET A 159 6.17 11.32 16.87
CA MET A 159 6.80 12.52 17.39
C MET A 159 7.00 12.49 18.91
N GLU A 160 6.11 11.83 19.63
CA GLU A 160 6.17 11.69 21.09
C GLU A 160 7.18 10.63 21.58
N ARG A 161 7.75 9.86 20.65
CA ARG A 161 8.80 8.88 20.97
C ARG A 161 10.17 9.56 21.07
N GLY A 162 11.07 8.98 21.86
CA GLY A 162 12.44 9.47 22.04
C GLY A 162 13.42 9.16 20.91
N ARG A 163 12.93 8.84 19.72
CA ARG A 163 13.70 8.54 18.51
C ARG A 163 13.19 9.37 17.33
N PRO A 164 14.06 9.71 16.35
CA PRO A 164 13.61 10.47 15.19
C PRO A 164 12.54 9.74 14.38
N MET A 165 11.48 10.46 14.02
CA MET A 165 10.46 9.96 13.10
C MET A 165 11.02 9.93 11.68
N ASP A 166 10.71 8.89 10.94
CA ASP A 166 10.84 8.82 9.46
C ASP A 166 9.61 8.13 8.90
N ARG A 167 8.58 8.94 8.63
CA ARG A 167 7.28 8.44 8.19
C ARG A 167 6.92 8.97 6.82
N LEU A 168 6.42 8.07 5.98
CA LEU A 168 5.85 8.39 4.68
C LEU A 168 4.33 8.52 4.80
N LEU A 169 3.80 9.67 4.40
CA LEU A 169 2.36 9.88 4.28
C LEU A 169 1.98 9.83 2.80
N CYS A 170 1.22 8.82 2.43
CA CYS A 170 0.77 8.60 1.07
C CYS A 170 -0.72 8.87 0.94
N GLY A 171 -1.09 9.60 -0.09
CA GLY A 171 -2.48 9.90 -0.44
C GLY A 171 -2.54 10.70 -1.73
N ASP A 172 -3.64 10.57 -2.45
CA ASP A 172 -3.84 11.29 -3.70
C ASP A 172 -3.82 12.80 -3.48
N VAL A 173 -3.56 13.54 -4.52
CA VAL A 173 -3.57 15.00 -4.48
C VAL A 173 -4.95 15.50 -4.03
N GLY A 174 -4.95 16.42 -3.08
CA GLY A 174 -6.17 16.99 -2.51
C GLY A 174 -6.88 16.11 -1.48
N TYR A 175 -6.24 15.06 -0.98
CA TYR A 175 -6.79 14.22 0.09
C TYR A 175 -6.48 14.72 1.51
N GLY A 176 -5.90 15.93 1.61
CA GLY A 176 -5.66 16.58 2.89
C GLY A 176 -4.33 16.22 3.54
N LYS A 177 -3.33 15.74 2.77
CA LYS A 177 -1.98 15.51 3.29
C LYS A 177 -1.37 16.77 3.90
N THR A 178 -1.62 17.92 3.29
CA THR A 178 -1.11 19.21 3.76
C THR A 178 -1.64 19.55 5.15
N GLU A 179 -2.93 19.36 5.42
CA GLU A 179 -3.50 19.60 6.77
C GLU A 179 -2.89 18.67 7.82
N VAL A 180 -2.66 17.41 7.47
CA VAL A 180 -1.98 16.45 8.35
C VAL A 180 -0.57 16.93 8.69
N ALA A 181 0.17 17.39 7.68
CA ALA A 181 1.52 17.96 7.87
C ALA A 181 1.50 19.26 8.70
N ILE A 182 0.52 20.12 8.49
CA ILE A 182 0.35 21.37 9.25
C ILE A 182 0.12 21.08 10.73
N ARG A 183 -0.67 20.08 11.08
CA ARG A 183 -0.89 19.67 12.47
C ARG A 183 0.37 19.15 13.15
N ALA A 184 1.19 18.41 12.42
CA ALA A 184 2.52 18.01 12.88
C ALA A 184 3.44 19.22 13.10
N ALA A 185 3.42 20.19 12.17
CA ALA A 185 4.18 21.42 12.28
C ALA A 185 3.76 22.24 13.49
N PHE A 186 2.45 22.40 13.75
CA PHE A 186 1.97 23.09 14.94
C PHE A 186 2.42 22.43 16.24
N LYS A 187 2.38 21.11 16.28
CA LYS A 187 2.89 20.36 17.44
C LYS A 187 4.37 20.61 17.70
N ALA A 188 5.19 20.65 16.66
CA ALA A 188 6.61 20.96 16.77
C ALA A 188 6.85 22.39 17.30
N ILE A 189 6.09 23.36 16.81
CA ILE A 189 6.20 24.77 17.23
C ILE A 189 5.79 24.96 18.68
N MET A 190 4.78 24.23 19.16
CA MET A 190 4.37 24.30 20.57
C MET A 190 5.49 23.87 21.54
N ASP A 191 6.42 23.06 21.08
CA ASP A 191 7.63 22.66 21.82
C ASP A 191 8.85 23.53 21.46
N GLU A 192 8.63 24.71 20.89
CA GLU A 192 9.66 25.68 20.50
C GLU A 192 10.68 25.16 19.46
N LYS A 193 10.28 24.17 18.67
CA LYS A 193 11.07 23.65 17.55
C LYS A 193 10.73 24.37 16.26
N GLN A 194 11.71 24.48 15.37
CA GLN A 194 11.53 25.02 14.02
C GLN A 194 11.10 23.90 13.07
N VAL A 195 10.38 24.28 12.03
CA VAL A 195 9.88 23.38 10.98
C VAL A 195 10.39 23.86 9.62
N ALA A 196 10.91 22.94 8.81
CA ALA A 196 11.31 23.17 7.43
C ALA A 196 10.43 22.35 6.50
N ILE A 197 9.90 22.97 5.44
CA ILE A 197 9.08 22.33 4.41
C ILE A 197 9.81 22.44 3.09
N LEU A 198 10.29 21.33 2.59
CA LEU A 198 11.01 21.20 1.34
C LEU A 198 10.07 20.78 0.21
N VAL A 199 10.04 21.56 -0.84
CA VAL A 199 9.21 21.31 -2.03
C VAL A 199 10.04 21.34 -3.31
N PRO A 200 9.62 20.62 -4.37
CA PRO A 200 10.44 20.51 -5.59
C PRO A 200 10.46 21.73 -6.47
N THR A 201 9.44 22.60 -6.43
CA THR A 201 9.31 23.75 -7.32
C THR A 201 8.96 25.04 -6.60
N THR A 202 9.35 26.16 -7.18
CA THR A 202 9.06 27.50 -6.64
C THR A 202 7.56 27.79 -6.57
N ILE A 203 6.80 27.37 -7.56
CA ILE A 203 5.35 27.57 -7.59
C ILE A 203 4.68 26.79 -6.46
N LEU A 204 5.09 25.57 -6.25
CA LEU A 204 4.59 24.74 -5.16
C LEU A 204 4.95 25.32 -3.78
N ALA A 205 6.16 25.85 -3.64
CA ALA A 205 6.57 26.57 -2.43
C ALA A 205 5.67 27.77 -2.15
N GLN A 206 5.32 28.55 -3.17
CA GLN A 206 4.41 29.69 -3.06
C GLN A 206 2.99 29.25 -2.64
N GLN A 207 2.47 28.19 -3.24
CA GLN A 207 1.16 27.65 -2.89
C GLN A 207 1.11 27.15 -1.43
N HIS A 208 2.12 26.41 -1.00
CA HIS A 208 2.22 25.96 0.41
C HIS A 208 2.36 27.15 1.36
N TYR A 209 3.15 28.15 0.99
CA TYR A 209 3.30 29.36 1.79
C TYR A 209 1.97 30.06 2.03
N GLU A 210 1.18 30.26 0.99
CA GLU A 210 -0.14 30.90 1.09
C GLU A 210 -1.10 30.07 1.92
N THR A 211 -1.17 28.76 1.69
CA THR A 211 -2.04 27.85 2.43
C THR A 211 -1.70 27.81 3.93
N ILE A 212 -0.41 27.71 4.25
CA ILE A 212 0.07 27.64 5.63
C ILE A 212 -0.12 28.99 6.33
N ARG A 213 0.16 30.08 5.65
CA ARG A 213 -0.05 31.42 6.15
C ARG A 213 -1.53 31.67 6.50
N GLU A 214 -2.43 31.29 5.64
CA GLU A 214 -3.88 31.38 5.90
C GLU A 214 -4.30 30.52 7.10
N ARG A 215 -3.81 29.30 7.18
CA ARG A 215 -4.13 28.37 8.27
C ARG A 215 -3.63 28.83 9.62
N PHE A 216 -2.50 29.52 9.68
CA PHE A 216 -1.89 30.03 10.92
C PHE A 216 -2.17 31.51 11.20
N GLN A 217 -3.06 32.16 10.46
CA GLN A 217 -3.24 33.62 10.56
C GLN A 217 -3.62 34.11 11.97
N ASP A 218 -4.31 33.31 12.76
CA ASP A 218 -4.77 33.67 14.12
C ASP A 218 -3.75 33.31 15.21
N TYR A 219 -2.57 32.84 14.82
CA TYR A 219 -1.51 32.41 15.74
C TYR A 219 -0.22 33.21 15.53
N PRO A 220 0.57 33.48 16.60
CA PRO A 220 1.82 34.24 16.50
C PRO A 220 2.95 33.38 15.94
N ILE A 221 2.79 32.83 14.75
CA ILE A 221 3.77 31.96 14.09
C ILE A 221 4.35 32.72 12.89
N ASN A 222 5.68 32.82 12.86
CA ASN A 222 6.42 33.46 11.80
C ASN A 222 6.80 32.48 10.72
N ILE A 223 6.32 32.73 9.50
CA ILE A 223 6.50 31.87 8.34
C ILE A 223 7.38 32.57 7.33
N GLY A 224 8.49 31.92 6.96
CA GLY A 224 9.42 32.40 5.93
C GLY A 224 9.32 31.62 4.63
N LEU A 225 9.56 32.26 3.51
CA LEU A 225 9.63 31.64 2.18
C LEU A 225 11.03 31.86 1.60
N LEU A 226 11.73 30.78 1.26
CA LEU A 226 13.01 30.80 0.55
C LEU A 226 12.84 30.26 -0.87
N SER A 227 12.51 31.17 -1.78
CA SER A 227 12.35 30.88 -3.20
C SER A 227 12.78 32.08 -4.06
N ARG A 228 12.85 31.87 -5.36
CA ARG A 228 13.18 32.92 -6.31
C ARG A 228 12.13 34.03 -6.42
N PHE A 229 10.93 33.83 -5.90
CA PHE A 229 9.89 34.88 -5.82
C PHE A 229 10.19 35.91 -4.71
N ARG A 230 11.19 35.64 -3.89
CA ARG A 230 11.65 36.55 -2.85
C ARG A 230 12.91 37.31 -3.27
N THR A 231 12.98 38.60 -2.92
CA THR A 231 14.19 39.39 -3.13
C THR A 231 15.33 38.84 -2.28
N ARG A 232 16.57 39.17 -2.68
CA ARG A 232 17.75 38.77 -1.88
C ARG A 232 17.70 39.29 -0.45
N LYS A 233 17.18 40.51 -0.28
CA LYS A 233 17.00 41.10 1.06
C LYS A 233 16.03 40.28 1.90
N GLN A 234 14.86 39.91 1.32
CA GLN A 234 13.86 39.09 2.01
C GLN A 234 14.38 37.70 2.35
N GLN A 235 15.15 37.07 1.45
CA GLN A 235 15.81 35.79 1.74
C GLN A 235 16.80 35.91 2.87
N ASN A 236 17.63 36.94 2.90
CA ASN A 236 18.60 37.17 3.97
C ASN A 236 17.93 37.41 5.33
N GLU A 237 16.82 38.11 5.36
CA GLU A 237 16.02 38.32 6.58
C GLU A 237 15.45 37.00 7.09
N THR A 238 14.96 36.14 6.22
CA THR A 238 14.47 34.80 6.57
C THR A 238 15.59 33.92 7.10
N ILE A 239 16.74 33.91 6.44
CA ILE A 239 17.91 33.13 6.86
C ILE A 239 18.40 33.58 8.26
N LYS A 240 18.45 34.89 8.50
CA LYS A 240 18.79 35.44 9.81
C LYS A 240 17.77 35.02 10.86
N GLY A 241 16.48 35.08 10.54
CA GLY A 241 15.38 34.66 11.43
C GLY A 241 15.41 33.17 11.76
N LEU A 242 15.84 32.33 10.84
CA LEU A 242 16.05 30.91 11.09
C LEU A 242 17.23 30.67 12.06
N LYS A 243 18.29 31.42 11.90
CA LYS A 243 19.46 31.31 12.76
C LYS A 243 19.20 31.79 14.19
N ASP A 244 18.47 32.88 14.36
CA ASP A 244 18.19 33.46 15.70
C ASP A 244 16.91 32.89 16.34
N GLY A 245 16.12 32.10 15.60
CA GLY A 245 14.91 31.44 16.09
C GLY A 245 13.63 32.27 15.98
N THR A 246 13.66 33.43 15.33
CA THR A 246 12.47 34.27 15.14
C THR A 246 11.54 33.75 14.02
N VAL A 247 12.06 32.96 13.09
CA VAL A 247 11.25 32.27 12.07
C VAL A 247 10.96 30.84 12.56
N ASP A 248 9.69 30.53 12.67
CA ASP A 248 9.20 29.23 13.17
C ASP A 248 9.10 28.19 12.08
N ILE A 249 8.60 28.57 10.91
CA ILE A 249 8.44 27.70 9.74
C ILE A 249 9.12 28.35 8.53
N VAL A 250 9.92 27.57 7.81
CA VAL A 250 10.42 27.95 6.50
C VAL A 250 9.89 27.00 5.43
N ILE A 251 9.46 27.56 4.32
CA ILE A 251 9.02 26.82 3.14
C ILE A 251 9.96 27.20 2.01
N GLY A 252 10.47 26.23 1.29
CA GLY A 252 11.33 26.52 0.17
C GLY A 252 11.67 25.32 -0.69
N THR A 253 12.35 25.60 -1.77
CA THR A 253 12.96 24.61 -2.65
C THR A 253 14.33 24.18 -2.10
N HIS A 254 15.20 23.62 -2.91
CA HIS A 254 16.55 23.22 -2.51
C HIS A 254 17.34 24.35 -1.82
N ARG A 255 16.91 25.60 -1.91
CA ARG A 255 17.51 26.74 -1.23
C ARG A 255 17.58 26.58 0.29
N ILE A 256 16.60 25.91 0.90
CA ILE A 256 16.62 25.64 2.36
C ILE A 256 17.72 24.66 2.80
N LEU A 257 18.30 23.92 1.86
CA LEU A 257 19.41 22.99 2.08
C LEU A 257 20.79 23.63 1.86
N SER A 258 20.84 24.90 1.48
CA SER A 258 22.10 25.59 1.22
C SER A 258 22.92 25.77 2.49
N LYS A 259 24.25 25.81 2.36
CA LYS A 259 25.18 25.88 3.50
C LYS A 259 25.02 27.12 4.37
N ASP A 260 24.56 28.23 3.81
CA ASP A 260 24.32 29.49 4.51
C ASP A 260 23.02 29.50 5.34
N VAL A 261 22.17 28.49 5.16
CA VAL A 261 20.93 28.33 5.92
C VAL A 261 21.21 27.44 7.15
N THR A 262 21.13 28.05 8.31
CA THR A 262 21.31 27.37 9.59
C THR A 262 20.08 27.58 10.46
N TYR A 263 19.73 26.58 11.24
CA TYR A 263 18.56 26.60 12.12
C TYR A 263 19.01 26.70 13.59
N LYS A 264 18.28 27.47 14.38
CA LYS A 264 18.53 27.51 15.82
C LYS A 264 18.20 26.17 16.47
N ASP A 265 17.04 25.62 16.13
CA ASP A 265 16.56 24.33 16.68
C ASP A 265 15.52 23.69 15.77
N LEU A 266 16.01 23.07 14.69
CA LEU A 266 15.14 22.36 13.75
C LEU A 266 14.65 21.06 14.35
N GLY A 267 13.32 20.88 14.45
CA GLY A 267 12.72 19.68 15.02
C GLY A 267 11.98 18.81 14.00
N LEU A 268 11.42 19.40 12.96
CA LEU A 268 10.63 18.69 11.96
C LEU A 268 11.01 19.14 10.55
N LEU A 269 11.28 18.17 9.68
CA LEU A 269 11.46 18.36 8.24
C LEU A 269 10.30 17.68 7.51
N ILE A 270 9.55 18.45 6.74
CA ILE A 270 8.49 17.96 5.88
C ILE A 270 8.97 18.03 4.44
N ILE A 271 8.92 16.91 3.73
CA ILE A 271 9.39 16.80 2.34
C ILE A 271 8.20 16.45 1.46
N ASP A 272 7.91 17.28 0.48
CA ASP A 272 6.89 16.99 -0.52
C ASP A 272 7.54 16.42 -1.78
N GLU A 273 7.07 15.26 -2.23
CA GLU A 273 7.54 14.59 -3.45
C GLU A 273 9.07 14.35 -3.49
N GLU A 274 9.60 13.61 -2.49
CA GLU A 274 11.04 13.31 -2.33
C GLU A 274 11.70 12.76 -3.59
N GLN A 275 10.98 11.97 -4.39
CA GLN A 275 11.49 11.35 -5.61
C GLN A 275 11.90 12.35 -6.69
N ARG A 276 11.46 13.58 -6.60
CA ARG A 276 11.79 14.64 -7.57
C ARG A 276 13.12 15.36 -7.28
N PHE A 277 13.73 15.09 -6.13
CA PHE A 277 15.02 15.67 -5.79
C PHE A 277 16.17 14.86 -6.39
N GLY A 278 17.22 15.56 -6.86
CA GLY A 278 18.44 14.95 -7.38
C GLY A 278 19.30 14.29 -6.30
N VAL A 279 20.31 13.54 -6.71
CA VAL A 279 21.22 12.78 -5.81
C VAL A 279 21.89 13.69 -4.79
N THR A 280 22.41 14.84 -5.20
CA THR A 280 23.10 15.81 -4.31
C THR A 280 22.16 16.35 -3.24
N HIS A 281 20.93 16.66 -3.60
CA HIS A 281 19.92 17.12 -2.64
C HIS A 281 19.49 16.02 -1.67
N LYS A 282 19.36 14.78 -2.13
CA LYS A 282 19.04 13.63 -1.28
C LYS A 282 20.12 13.37 -0.22
N GLU A 283 21.39 13.56 -0.55
CA GLU A 283 22.48 13.45 0.44
C GLU A 283 22.40 14.55 1.49
N LYS A 284 22.13 15.79 1.10
CA LYS A 284 21.93 16.90 2.03
C LYS A 284 20.74 16.69 2.96
N ILE A 285 19.64 16.17 2.41
CA ILE A 285 18.45 15.75 3.17
C ILE A 285 18.85 14.68 4.21
N LYS A 286 19.61 13.69 3.80
CA LYS A 286 20.09 12.61 4.67
C LYS A 286 20.92 13.12 5.84
N GLN A 287 21.76 14.12 5.64
CA GLN A 287 22.53 14.76 6.70
C GLN A 287 21.65 15.50 7.71
N LEU A 288 20.59 16.19 7.25
CA LEU A 288 19.62 16.85 8.13
C LEU A 288 18.77 15.86 8.92
N LYS A 289 18.49 14.67 8.38
CA LYS A 289 17.66 13.64 9.01
C LYS A 289 18.24 13.02 10.28
N ALA A 290 19.53 13.19 10.56
CA ALA A 290 20.21 12.43 11.60
C ALA A 290 19.58 12.59 12.99
N ASN A 291 19.07 13.79 13.33
CA ASN A 291 18.47 14.09 14.64
C ASN A 291 17.13 14.84 14.56
N VAL A 292 16.48 14.82 13.42
CA VAL A 292 15.27 15.58 13.12
C VAL A 292 14.16 14.62 12.71
N ASP A 293 12.96 14.86 13.16
CA ASP A 293 11.78 14.12 12.68
C ASP A 293 11.49 14.47 11.22
N VAL A 294 11.21 13.47 10.42
CA VAL A 294 10.95 13.62 8.98
C VAL A 294 9.59 13.05 8.63
N LEU A 295 8.79 13.87 7.98
CA LEU A 295 7.52 13.50 7.38
C LEU A 295 7.60 13.73 5.88
N THR A 296 7.48 12.68 5.10
CA THR A 296 7.49 12.76 3.64
C THR A 296 6.08 12.58 3.09
N LEU A 297 5.66 13.49 2.22
CA LEU A 297 4.36 13.48 1.56
C LEU A 297 4.52 12.99 0.13
N THR A 298 3.66 12.09 -0.32
CA THR A 298 3.65 11.62 -1.71
C THR A 298 2.25 11.27 -2.19
N ALA A 299 1.96 11.54 -3.46
CA ALA A 299 0.72 11.13 -4.10
C ALA A 299 0.77 9.66 -4.55
N THR A 300 1.89 9.25 -5.14
CA THR A 300 2.15 7.88 -5.57
C THR A 300 3.55 7.47 -5.13
N PRO A 301 3.68 6.54 -4.19
CA PRO A 301 4.99 6.08 -3.77
C PRO A 301 5.69 5.35 -4.92
N ILE A 302 7.00 5.55 -5.05
CA ILE A 302 7.81 4.74 -5.96
C ILE A 302 7.92 3.31 -5.42
N PRO A 303 8.08 2.29 -6.28
CA PRO A 303 8.14 0.89 -5.85
C PRO A 303 9.21 0.61 -4.79
N ARG A 304 10.37 1.25 -4.88
CA ARG A 304 11.43 1.13 -3.87
C ARG A 304 10.98 1.62 -2.49
N THR A 305 10.31 2.76 -2.42
CA THR A 305 9.78 3.34 -1.19
C THR A 305 8.73 2.43 -0.56
N LEU A 306 7.82 1.87 -1.37
CA LEU A 306 6.86 0.86 -0.92
C LEU A 306 7.55 -0.37 -0.36
N HIS A 307 8.56 -0.88 -1.06
CA HIS A 307 9.32 -2.05 -0.63
C HIS A 307 9.99 -1.83 0.73
N MET A 308 10.66 -0.70 0.93
CA MET A 308 11.27 -0.32 2.21
C MET A 308 10.24 -0.21 3.33
N SER A 309 9.05 0.31 3.03
CA SER A 309 7.95 0.40 4.00
C SER A 309 7.39 -0.98 4.37
N MET A 310 7.27 -1.89 3.41
CA MET A 310 6.84 -3.28 3.65
C MET A 310 7.81 -4.04 4.54
N LEU A 311 9.10 -3.76 4.44
CA LEU A 311 10.12 -4.36 5.28
C LEU A 311 10.20 -3.75 6.69
N GLY A 312 9.40 -2.71 6.98
CA GLY A 312 9.41 -2.02 8.27
C GLY A 312 10.61 -1.11 8.49
N VAL A 313 11.39 -0.83 7.45
CA VAL A 313 12.52 0.12 7.50
C VAL A 313 12.03 1.56 7.58
N ARG A 314 10.87 1.83 7.00
CA ARG A 314 10.22 3.13 6.98
C ARG A 314 8.75 2.98 7.36
N ASP A 315 8.26 3.85 8.25
CA ASP A 315 6.85 3.86 8.66
C ASP A 315 5.98 4.48 7.57
N LEU A 316 4.74 4.02 7.47
CA LEU A 316 3.81 4.39 6.42
C LEU A 316 2.43 4.73 6.98
N SER A 317 1.88 5.86 6.55
CA SER A 317 0.48 6.24 6.76
C SER A 317 -0.19 6.48 5.41
N VAL A 318 -1.42 6.02 5.25
CA VAL A 318 -2.13 6.04 3.97
C VAL A 318 -3.49 6.71 4.10
N ILE A 319 -3.78 7.64 3.19
CA ILE A 319 -5.08 8.27 3.04
C ILE A 319 -5.69 7.79 1.73
N GLU A 320 -6.64 6.87 1.82
CA GLU A 320 -7.35 6.30 0.66
C GLU A 320 -8.74 6.90 0.47
N THR A 321 -9.32 7.47 1.52
CA THR A 321 -10.67 8.04 1.48
C THR A 321 -10.62 9.46 0.95
N PRO A 322 -11.35 9.76 -0.17
CA PRO A 322 -11.43 11.11 -0.69
C PRO A 322 -12.26 12.02 0.23
N PRO A 323 -11.99 13.33 0.26
CA PRO A 323 -12.87 14.31 0.88
C PRO A 323 -14.27 14.28 0.26
N GLU A 324 -15.27 14.75 1.00
CA GLU A 324 -16.61 14.91 0.47
C GLU A 324 -16.62 15.83 -0.77
N ASN A 325 -17.57 15.60 -1.68
CA ASN A 325 -17.78 16.38 -2.92
C ASN A 325 -16.69 16.25 -4.00
N ARG A 326 -15.95 15.16 -4.06
CA ARG A 326 -15.08 14.85 -5.19
C ARG A 326 -15.73 13.80 -6.10
N PHE A 327 -15.65 14.05 -7.42
CA PHE A 327 -16.11 13.13 -8.45
C PHE A 327 -14.93 12.40 -9.10
N PRO A 328 -15.09 11.11 -9.48
CA PRO A 328 -14.10 10.43 -10.30
C PRO A 328 -13.89 11.15 -11.63
N VAL A 329 -12.66 11.13 -12.14
CA VAL A 329 -12.33 11.67 -13.45
C VAL A 329 -12.84 10.73 -14.54
N GLN A 330 -13.64 11.24 -15.47
CA GLN A 330 -14.08 10.47 -16.64
C GLN A 330 -12.88 10.20 -17.52
N THR A 331 -12.46 8.95 -17.63
CA THR A 331 -11.23 8.54 -18.30
C THR A 331 -11.53 7.85 -19.63
N TYR A 332 -10.92 8.35 -20.69
CA TYR A 332 -11.04 7.80 -22.04
C TYR A 332 -9.67 7.40 -22.57
N VAL A 333 -9.57 6.20 -23.15
CA VAL A 333 -8.40 5.73 -23.89
C VAL A 333 -8.82 5.64 -25.35
N VAL A 334 -8.24 6.49 -26.20
CA VAL A 334 -8.71 6.72 -27.57
C VAL A 334 -7.55 6.80 -28.57
N GLU A 335 -7.83 6.49 -29.82
CA GLU A 335 -6.94 6.89 -30.91
C GLU A 335 -6.98 8.41 -31.08
N TYR A 336 -5.81 9.02 -31.35
CA TYR A 336 -5.72 10.44 -31.57
C TYR A 336 -6.53 10.86 -32.80
N ASN A 337 -7.50 11.73 -32.57
CA ASN A 337 -8.37 12.28 -33.60
C ASN A 337 -8.53 13.79 -33.37
N PRO A 338 -8.11 14.64 -34.32
CA PRO A 338 -8.23 16.09 -34.17
C PRO A 338 -9.65 16.57 -33.91
N ALA A 339 -10.67 15.95 -34.52
CA ALA A 339 -12.06 16.32 -34.30
C ALA A 339 -12.51 16.04 -32.85
N LEU A 340 -12.08 14.95 -32.25
CA LEU A 340 -12.35 14.62 -30.85
C LEU A 340 -11.65 15.59 -29.90
N MET A 341 -10.38 15.95 -30.19
CA MET A 341 -9.63 16.92 -29.40
C MET A 341 -10.29 18.30 -29.44
N ARG A 342 -10.72 18.72 -30.61
CA ARG A 342 -11.48 19.97 -30.78
C ARG A 342 -12.75 19.97 -29.92
N GLU A 343 -13.52 18.93 -29.97
CA GLU A 343 -14.77 18.79 -29.20
C GLU A 343 -14.47 18.85 -27.68
N ALA A 344 -13.45 18.14 -27.21
CA ALA A 344 -13.04 18.15 -25.81
C ALA A 344 -12.63 19.54 -25.33
N ILE A 345 -11.85 20.27 -26.11
CA ILE A 345 -11.39 21.61 -25.79
C ILE A 345 -12.57 22.61 -25.81
N GLU A 346 -13.40 22.57 -26.84
CA GLU A 346 -14.57 23.48 -26.97
C GLU A 346 -15.57 23.26 -25.83
N ARG A 347 -15.78 22.00 -25.39
CA ARG A 347 -16.65 21.68 -24.25
C ARG A 347 -16.13 22.34 -22.97
N GLU A 348 -14.81 22.26 -22.73
CA GLU A 348 -14.22 22.85 -21.52
C GLU A 348 -14.24 24.37 -21.57
N LEU A 349 -13.98 24.98 -22.72
CA LEU A 349 -14.09 26.42 -22.89
C LEU A 349 -15.51 26.94 -22.63
N ALA A 350 -16.54 26.19 -23.07
CA ALA A 350 -17.93 26.52 -22.83
C ALA A 350 -18.29 26.53 -21.34
N ARG A 351 -17.58 25.73 -20.53
CA ARG A 351 -17.72 25.72 -19.06
C ARG A 351 -16.88 26.79 -18.35
N GLY A 352 -16.07 27.54 -19.08
CA GLY A 352 -15.12 28.50 -18.51
C GLY A 352 -13.89 27.84 -17.87
N GLY A 353 -13.63 26.56 -18.16
CA GLY A 353 -12.49 25.83 -17.64
C GLY A 353 -11.24 25.94 -18.50
N GLN A 354 -10.17 25.33 -18.03
CA GLN A 354 -8.87 25.28 -18.69
C GLN A 354 -8.48 23.86 -19.02
N ILE A 355 -7.54 23.67 -19.92
CA ILE A 355 -7.12 22.38 -20.45
C ILE A 355 -5.60 22.23 -20.33
N TYR A 356 -5.15 21.08 -19.82
CA TYR A 356 -3.80 20.57 -19.99
C TYR A 356 -3.73 19.70 -21.24
N PHE A 357 -2.81 20.04 -22.13
CA PHE A 357 -2.48 19.22 -23.28
C PHE A 357 -1.02 18.75 -23.16
N LEU A 358 -0.81 17.48 -22.77
CA LEU A 358 0.52 16.93 -22.63
C LEU A 358 1.05 16.44 -23.97
N TYR A 359 2.18 17.02 -24.37
CA TYR A 359 2.90 16.71 -25.60
C TYR A 359 4.38 16.60 -25.32
N ASN A 360 4.87 15.38 -25.17
CA ASN A 360 6.22 15.15 -24.65
C ASN A 360 7.33 15.15 -25.72
N ARG A 361 7.32 16.18 -26.61
CA ARG A 361 8.31 16.39 -27.66
C ARG A 361 8.71 17.86 -27.71
N VAL A 362 9.89 18.15 -27.16
CA VAL A 362 10.38 19.55 -27.06
C VAL A 362 10.61 20.17 -28.43
N GLU A 363 11.08 19.37 -29.41
CA GLU A 363 11.50 19.88 -30.72
C GLU A 363 10.37 20.55 -31.51
N ASP A 364 9.15 20.04 -31.39
CA ASP A 364 8.00 20.50 -32.16
C ASP A 364 6.78 20.91 -31.33
N ILE A 365 6.97 21.16 -30.03
CA ILE A 365 5.89 21.57 -29.13
C ILE A 365 5.26 22.89 -29.52
N GLU A 366 6.04 23.83 -29.99
CA GLU A 366 5.57 25.14 -30.49
C GLU A 366 4.64 24.99 -31.71
N ARG A 367 5.05 24.13 -32.65
CA ARG A 367 4.23 23.74 -33.80
C ARG A 367 2.91 23.06 -33.34
N LYS A 368 2.97 22.21 -32.32
CA LYS A 368 1.77 21.58 -31.79
C LYS A 368 0.83 22.60 -31.15
N ALA A 369 1.34 23.55 -30.43
CA ALA A 369 0.55 24.68 -29.90
C ALA A 369 -0.14 25.48 -31.00
N ASP A 370 0.57 25.77 -32.11
CA ASP A 370 0.00 26.44 -33.27
C ASP A 370 -1.10 25.60 -33.93
N GLU A 371 -0.92 24.31 -34.09
CA GLU A 371 -1.95 23.40 -34.60
C GLU A 371 -3.23 23.44 -33.73
N ILE A 372 -3.10 23.46 -32.43
CA ILE A 372 -4.25 23.54 -31.51
C ILE A 372 -4.93 24.91 -31.62
N SER A 373 -4.17 26.00 -31.74
CA SER A 373 -4.70 27.33 -31.96
C SER A 373 -5.53 27.42 -33.25
N MET A 374 -5.09 26.75 -34.32
CA MET A 374 -5.82 26.66 -35.57
C MET A 374 -7.06 25.79 -35.47
N LEU A 375 -6.95 24.66 -34.71
CA LEU A 375 -8.05 23.74 -34.51
C LEU A 375 -9.20 24.35 -33.70
N VAL A 376 -8.88 25.15 -32.70
CA VAL A 376 -9.83 25.87 -31.84
C VAL A 376 -9.45 27.36 -31.78
N PRO A 377 -9.92 28.16 -32.75
CA PRO A 377 -9.51 29.56 -32.86
C PRO A 377 -9.86 30.44 -31.67
N ASP A 378 -10.90 30.10 -30.93
CA ASP A 378 -11.35 30.83 -29.74
C ASP A 378 -10.50 30.55 -28.50
N ALA A 379 -9.64 29.54 -28.54
CA ALA A 379 -8.78 29.17 -27.42
C ALA A 379 -7.49 30.01 -27.40
N ARG A 380 -7.13 30.50 -26.22
CA ARG A 380 -5.84 31.14 -25.96
C ARG A 380 -4.84 30.07 -25.56
N VAL A 381 -3.92 29.71 -26.45
CA VAL A 381 -2.98 28.59 -26.28
C VAL A 381 -1.60 29.12 -25.94
N THR A 382 -0.98 28.51 -24.94
CA THR A 382 0.42 28.69 -24.59
C THR A 382 1.14 27.36 -24.52
N TYR A 383 2.47 27.36 -24.43
CA TYR A 383 3.25 26.15 -24.29
C TYR A 383 4.39 26.32 -23.30
N ALA A 384 4.84 25.20 -22.71
CA ALA A 384 5.96 25.15 -21.81
C ALA A 384 6.70 23.81 -21.96
N HIS A 385 8.02 23.82 -21.83
CA HIS A 385 8.83 22.61 -21.94
C HIS A 385 10.06 22.64 -21.04
N GLY A 386 10.66 21.47 -20.80
CA GLY A 386 11.77 21.31 -19.87
C GLY A 386 13.09 21.97 -20.25
N LYS A 387 13.25 22.40 -21.51
CA LYS A 387 14.43 23.15 -21.96
C LYS A 387 14.32 24.68 -21.77
N MET A 388 13.15 25.16 -21.40
CA MET A 388 12.98 26.56 -21.00
C MET A 388 13.79 26.85 -19.75
N ASN A 389 14.34 28.05 -19.62
CA ASN A 389 14.91 28.45 -18.35
C ASN A 389 13.80 28.55 -17.27
N GLU A 390 14.20 28.50 -16.04
CA GLU A 390 13.24 28.47 -14.92
C GLU A 390 12.38 29.75 -14.88
N SER A 391 12.92 30.91 -15.25
CA SER A 391 12.17 32.16 -15.28
C SER A 391 11.08 32.17 -16.34
N GLU A 392 11.38 31.71 -17.55
CA GLU A 392 10.38 31.55 -18.62
C GLU A 392 9.30 30.56 -18.24
N LEU A 393 9.69 29.42 -17.68
CA LEU A 393 8.78 28.37 -17.25
C LEU A 393 7.80 28.87 -16.18
N GLU A 394 8.31 29.56 -15.17
CA GLU A 394 7.50 30.17 -14.11
C GLU A 394 6.54 31.23 -14.65
N SER A 395 7.00 32.06 -15.57
CA SER A 395 6.18 33.09 -16.23
C SER A 395 4.98 32.45 -16.95
N VAL A 396 5.20 31.40 -17.72
CA VAL A 396 4.14 30.68 -18.44
C VAL A 396 3.16 30.06 -17.46
N MET A 397 3.65 29.38 -16.42
CA MET A 397 2.82 28.72 -15.43
C MET A 397 1.97 29.71 -14.63
N LEU A 398 2.53 30.84 -14.25
CA LEU A 398 1.80 31.92 -13.57
C LEU A 398 0.72 32.54 -14.44
N SER A 399 1.03 32.85 -15.72
CA SER A 399 0.05 33.35 -16.67
C SER A 399 -1.12 32.38 -16.85
N PHE A 400 -0.85 31.08 -16.89
CA PHE A 400 -1.87 30.06 -17.01
C PHE A 400 -2.70 29.95 -15.71
N LEU A 401 -2.05 29.97 -14.55
CA LEU A 401 -2.71 29.98 -13.25
C LEU A 401 -3.68 31.16 -13.09
N GLU A 402 -3.29 32.34 -13.57
CA GLU A 402 -4.08 33.58 -13.53
C GLU A 402 -5.22 33.61 -14.56
N GLY A 403 -5.36 32.60 -15.40
CA GLY A 403 -6.41 32.50 -16.40
C GLY A 403 -6.19 33.29 -17.68
N GLN A 404 -4.95 33.72 -17.95
CA GLN A 404 -4.61 34.46 -19.19
C GLN A 404 -4.60 33.55 -20.42
N HIS A 405 -4.50 32.26 -20.25
CA HIS A 405 -4.53 31.24 -21.29
C HIS A 405 -5.55 30.15 -20.95
N ASP A 406 -6.12 29.52 -21.96
CA ASP A 406 -7.14 28.46 -21.82
C ASP A 406 -6.54 27.06 -21.96
N VAL A 407 -5.51 26.94 -22.81
CA VAL A 407 -4.83 25.67 -23.07
C VAL A 407 -3.35 25.81 -22.81
N LEU A 408 -2.80 24.95 -21.96
CA LEU A 408 -1.37 24.79 -21.79
C LEU A 408 -0.91 23.51 -22.48
N VAL A 409 -0.12 23.64 -23.52
CA VAL A 409 0.59 22.54 -24.17
C VAL A 409 1.94 22.39 -23.48
N SER A 410 2.19 21.27 -22.85
CA SER A 410 3.41 21.09 -22.08
C SER A 410 4.00 19.70 -22.20
N THR A 411 5.29 19.59 -21.90
CA THR A 411 5.94 18.32 -21.61
C THR A 411 5.58 17.85 -20.19
N THR A 412 6.23 16.82 -19.69
CA THR A 412 5.94 16.21 -18.38
C THR A 412 6.14 17.11 -17.16
N ILE A 413 6.52 18.38 -17.36
CA ILE A 413 6.69 19.36 -16.27
C ILE A 413 5.43 19.60 -15.43
N ILE A 414 4.25 19.32 -15.95
CA ILE A 414 2.99 19.47 -15.22
C ILE A 414 2.82 18.45 -14.09
N GLU A 415 3.72 17.48 -13.98
CA GLU A 415 3.74 16.50 -12.88
C GLU A 415 4.11 17.11 -11.51
N THR A 416 4.47 18.39 -11.46
CA THR A 416 5.06 19.04 -10.29
C THR A 416 4.12 19.29 -9.09
N GLY A 417 2.86 18.93 -9.18
CA GLY A 417 1.93 19.08 -8.06
C GLY A 417 1.26 20.45 -7.93
N VAL A 418 1.45 21.34 -8.90
CA VAL A 418 0.78 22.63 -8.94
C VAL A 418 -0.73 22.45 -9.01
N ASP A 419 -1.45 23.07 -8.07
CA ASP A 419 -2.90 23.00 -8.00
C ASP A 419 -3.52 24.15 -8.82
N ILE A 420 -4.19 23.79 -9.92
CA ILE A 420 -4.99 24.73 -10.73
C ILE A 420 -6.42 24.19 -10.81
N PRO A 421 -7.31 24.59 -9.87
CA PRO A 421 -8.66 24.04 -9.77
C PRO A 421 -9.51 24.19 -11.03
N ASN A 422 -9.21 25.20 -11.86
CA ASN A 422 -9.95 25.47 -13.09
C ASN A 422 -9.60 24.54 -14.25
N VAL A 423 -8.55 23.74 -14.14
CA VAL A 423 -8.18 22.73 -15.14
C VAL A 423 -8.98 21.45 -14.89
N ASN A 424 -9.99 21.22 -15.72
CA ASN A 424 -10.89 20.07 -15.61
C ASN A 424 -10.87 19.14 -16.83
N THR A 425 -10.02 19.42 -17.81
CA THR A 425 -9.77 18.54 -18.95
C THR A 425 -8.27 18.33 -19.16
N LEU A 426 -7.87 17.09 -19.25
CA LEU A 426 -6.52 16.64 -19.57
C LEU A 426 -6.52 15.87 -20.87
N ILE A 427 -5.63 16.20 -21.78
CA ILE A 427 -5.37 15.45 -23.01
C ILE A 427 -3.90 15.02 -23.00
N VAL A 428 -3.64 13.74 -23.14
CA VAL A 428 -2.28 13.18 -23.17
C VAL A 428 -2.02 12.57 -24.54
N PHE A 429 -1.08 13.17 -25.28
CA PHE A 429 -0.63 12.66 -26.56
C PHE A 429 0.45 11.60 -26.36
N ASP A 430 0.47 10.53 -27.16
CA ASP A 430 1.38 9.40 -26.99
C ASP A 430 1.33 8.75 -25.58
N ALA A 431 0.15 8.60 -25.03
CA ALA A 431 -0.04 8.02 -23.69
C ALA A 431 0.49 6.59 -23.54
N ASP A 432 0.56 5.85 -24.64
CA ASP A 432 1.09 4.48 -24.68
C ASP A 432 2.60 4.39 -24.35
N ARG A 433 3.32 5.51 -24.40
CA ARG A 433 4.74 5.58 -24.04
C ARG A 433 5.00 5.92 -22.58
N MET A 434 3.96 6.19 -21.82
CA MET A 434 4.07 6.61 -20.43
C MET A 434 3.87 5.45 -19.46
N GLY A 435 4.56 5.50 -18.32
CA GLY A 435 4.35 4.58 -17.22
C GLY A 435 2.98 4.76 -16.55
N LEU A 436 2.46 3.71 -15.95
CA LEU A 436 1.14 3.72 -15.31
C LEU A 436 1.06 4.74 -14.15
N SER A 437 2.08 4.79 -13.30
CA SER A 437 2.14 5.78 -12.21
C SER A 437 2.16 7.21 -12.74
N GLN A 438 2.87 7.46 -13.84
CA GLN A 438 2.91 8.75 -14.51
C GLN A 438 1.55 9.16 -15.05
N LEU A 439 0.85 8.26 -15.73
CA LEU A 439 -0.52 8.49 -16.21
C LEU A 439 -1.49 8.79 -15.06
N TYR A 440 -1.37 8.07 -13.98
CA TYR A 440 -2.18 8.29 -12.78
C TYR A 440 -1.93 9.65 -12.14
N GLN A 441 -0.66 10.05 -12.00
CA GLN A 441 -0.29 11.37 -11.50
C GLN A 441 -0.81 12.50 -12.39
N LEU A 442 -0.71 12.35 -13.70
CA LEU A 442 -1.26 13.32 -14.66
C LEU A 442 -2.78 13.43 -14.54
N ARG A 443 -3.48 12.31 -14.44
CA ARG A 443 -4.94 12.30 -14.22
C ARG A 443 -5.32 13.00 -12.92
N GLY A 444 -4.50 12.90 -11.89
CA GLY A 444 -4.68 13.59 -10.61
C GLY A 444 -4.54 15.10 -10.67
N ARG A 445 -4.09 15.67 -11.80
CA ARG A 445 -3.99 17.13 -12.01
C ARG A 445 -5.33 17.77 -12.35
N VAL A 446 -6.33 17.00 -12.71
CA VAL A 446 -7.69 17.46 -12.98
C VAL A 446 -8.66 16.90 -11.96
N GLY A 447 -9.87 17.46 -11.87
CA GLY A 447 -10.88 16.98 -10.94
C GLY A 447 -10.71 17.49 -9.50
N ARG A 448 -10.02 18.59 -9.30
CA ARG A 448 -9.81 19.23 -7.99
C ARG A 448 -10.90 20.20 -7.58
N SER A 449 -11.83 20.47 -8.46
CA SER A 449 -13.03 21.24 -8.19
C SER A 449 -14.24 20.31 -8.04
N ASN A 450 -15.40 20.85 -7.69
CA ASN A 450 -16.66 20.14 -7.66
C ASN A 450 -17.29 19.91 -9.04
N ARG A 451 -16.53 20.12 -10.11
CA ARG A 451 -16.96 19.87 -11.49
C ARG A 451 -16.46 18.52 -11.99
N VAL A 452 -17.25 17.89 -12.86
CA VAL A 452 -16.81 16.67 -13.54
C VAL A 452 -15.59 16.96 -14.42
N ALA A 453 -14.53 16.19 -14.24
CA ALA A 453 -13.30 16.31 -15.01
C ALA A 453 -13.18 15.19 -16.04
N TYR A 454 -12.41 15.44 -17.08
CA TYR A 454 -12.20 14.53 -18.19
C TYR A 454 -10.71 14.34 -18.46
N ALA A 455 -10.31 13.10 -18.69
CA ALA A 455 -8.96 12.75 -19.11
C ALA A 455 -9.01 11.89 -20.37
N TYR A 456 -8.31 12.34 -21.41
CA TYR A 456 -8.20 11.65 -22.69
C TYR A 456 -6.76 11.17 -22.87
N PHE A 457 -6.57 9.86 -22.83
CA PHE A 457 -5.28 9.22 -23.08
C PHE A 457 -5.25 8.74 -24.52
N ALA A 458 -4.53 9.47 -25.37
CA ALA A 458 -4.52 9.26 -26.81
C ALA A 458 -3.24 8.54 -27.28
N TYR A 459 -3.40 7.62 -28.21
CA TYR A 459 -2.31 6.96 -28.93
C TYR A 459 -2.44 7.20 -30.44
N LYS A 460 -1.34 7.08 -31.18
CA LYS A 460 -1.34 7.35 -32.62
C LYS A 460 -2.29 6.41 -33.33
N ARG A 461 -3.02 6.96 -34.30
CA ARG A 461 -3.87 6.20 -35.22
C ARG A 461 -3.05 5.12 -35.93
N ASP A 462 -3.65 3.93 -36.07
CA ASP A 462 -3.07 2.77 -36.76
C ASP A 462 -1.77 2.22 -36.13
N LYS A 463 -1.44 2.63 -34.90
CA LYS A 463 -0.30 2.08 -34.16
C LYS A 463 -0.65 0.76 -33.49
N VAL A 464 0.17 -0.26 -33.71
CA VAL A 464 0.12 -1.50 -32.95
C VAL A 464 0.78 -1.27 -31.58
N LEU A 465 -0.02 -1.37 -30.51
CA LEU A 465 0.48 -1.21 -29.15
C LEU A 465 1.23 -2.46 -28.69
N SER A 466 2.31 -2.26 -27.93
CA SER A 466 2.95 -3.35 -27.22
C SER A 466 2.01 -3.92 -26.16
N GLU A 467 2.20 -5.18 -25.76
CA GLU A 467 1.40 -5.81 -24.69
C GLU A 467 1.48 -5.01 -23.39
N VAL A 468 2.66 -4.51 -23.05
CA VAL A 468 2.90 -3.67 -21.85
C VAL A 468 2.13 -2.36 -21.93
N ALA A 469 2.18 -1.66 -23.07
CA ALA A 469 1.44 -0.41 -23.29
C ALA A 469 -0.08 -0.63 -23.21
N GLU A 470 -0.58 -1.69 -23.80
CA GLU A 470 -1.99 -2.06 -23.75
C GLU A 470 -2.46 -2.33 -22.31
N ARG A 471 -1.68 -3.06 -21.53
CA ARG A 471 -1.97 -3.33 -20.11
C ARG A 471 -2.00 -2.04 -19.27
N ARG A 472 -1.08 -1.11 -19.51
CA ARG A 472 -1.05 0.18 -18.82
C ARG A 472 -2.28 1.03 -19.13
N LEU A 473 -2.65 1.14 -20.39
CA LEU A 473 -3.82 1.91 -20.81
C LEU A 473 -5.12 1.29 -20.30
N GLN A 474 -5.21 -0.03 -20.31
CA GLN A 474 -6.34 -0.73 -19.72
C GLN A 474 -6.44 -0.50 -18.22
N ALA A 475 -5.33 -0.55 -17.50
CA ALA A 475 -5.29 -0.30 -16.06
C ALA A 475 -5.72 1.13 -15.71
N ILE A 476 -5.24 2.14 -16.40
CA ILE A 476 -5.64 3.54 -16.14
C ILE A 476 -7.13 3.77 -16.42
N LYS A 477 -7.71 3.09 -17.38
CA LYS A 477 -9.14 3.12 -17.67
C LYS A 477 -9.96 2.39 -16.59
N GLU A 478 -9.47 1.25 -16.10
CA GLU A 478 -10.12 0.41 -15.10
C GLU A 478 -10.14 1.09 -13.71
N PHE A 479 -9.03 1.71 -13.29
CA PHE A 479 -8.91 2.38 -12.00
C PHE A 479 -9.42 3.83 -12.06
N THR A 480 -10.73 3.99 -12.17
CA THR A 480 -11.39 5.30 -12.19
C THR A 480 -11.80 5.81 -10.80
N GLU A 481 -11.80 4.94 -9.79
CA GLU A 481 -12.16 5.28 -8.42
C GLU A 481 -11.12 6.21 -7.79
N LEU A 482 -11.60 7.13 -6.96
CA LEU A 482 -10.74 7.97 -6.13
C LEU A 482 -10.02 7.09 -5.08
N GLY A 483 -8.77 7.43 -4.75
CA GLY A 483 -7.97 6.67 -3.78
C GLY A 483 -7.24 5.47 -4.35
N SER A 484 -7.10 5.37 -5.65
CA SER A 484 -6.47 4.24 -6.35
C SER A 484 -4.93 4.26 -6.36
N GLY A 485 -4.26 5.25 -5.74
CA GLY A 485 -2.81 5.45 -5.82
C GLY A 485 -1.99 4.21 -5.47
N PHE A 486 -2.33 3.51 -4.40
CA PHE A 486 -1.66 2.25 -4.02
C PHE A 486 -1.92 1.13 -5.01
N LYS A 487 -3.15 0.96 -5.44
CA LYS A 487 -3.54 -0.05 -6.44
C LYS A 487 -2.78 0.17 -7.74
N ILE A 488 -2.65 1.42 -8.17
CA ILE A 488 -1.88 1.82 -9.34
C ILE A 488 -0.39 1.50 -9.16
N ALA A 489 0.21 1.83 -8.03
CA ALA A 489 1.62 1.53 -7.75
C ALA A 489 1.90 0.02 -7.78
N MET A 490 1.03 -0.79 -7.21
CA MET A 490 1.15 -2.24 -7.22
C MET A 490 0.90 -2.82 -8.62
N ARG A 491 -0.05 -2.28 -9.37
CA ARG A 491 -0.29 -2.69 -10.76
C ARG A 491 0.88 -2.31 -11.66
N ASP A 492 1.48 -1.13 -11.47
CA ASP A 492 2.67 -0.70 -12.21
C ASP A 492 3.85 -1.65 -11.94
N LEU A 493 4.07 -2.01 -10.69
CA LEU A 493 5.07 -3.01 -10.32
C LEU A 493 4.81 -4.36 -11.00
N SER A 494 3.56 -4.81 -11.04
CA SER A 494 3.16 -6.06 -11.71
C SER A 494 3.40 -6.04 -13.23
N ILE A 495 3.19 -4.90 -13.89
CA ILE A 495 3.38 -4.73 -15.34
C ILE A 495 4.86 -4.54 -15.68
N ARG A 496 5.53 -3.66 -14.96
CA ARG A 496 6.93 -3.27 -15.18
C ARG A 496 7.92 -4.32 -14.71
N GLY A 497 7.52 -5.13 -13.73
CA GLY A 497 8.39 -6.04 -13.01
C GLY A 497 9.15 -5.38 -11.87
N ALA A 498 9.85 -6.18 -11.09
CA ALA A 498 10.55 -5.76 -9.89
C ALA A 498 12.04 -5.40 -10.13
N GLY A 499 12.45 -5.25 -11.38
CA GLY A 499 13.84 -4.94 -11.73
C GLY A 499 14.35 -3.66 -11.06
N ASN A 500 15.60 -3.65 -10.61
CA ASN A 500 16.30 -2.50 -10.03
C ASN A 500 15.75 -1.95 -8.69
N LEU A 501 14.85 -2.63 -8.00
CA LEU A 501 14.33 -2.16 -6.71
C LEU A 501 15.41 -2.04 -5.63
N LEU A 502 16.37 -2.97 -5.59
CA LEU A 502 17.42 -3.05 -4.58
C LEU A 502 18.84 -2.97 -5.16
N GLY A 503 18.96 -2.57 -6.43
CA GLY A 503 20.23 -2.48 -7.14
C GLY A 503 20.43 -3.57 -8.20
N ALA A 504 21.40 -3.37 -9.09
CA ALA A 504 21.61 -4.22 -10.25
C ALA A 504 21.96 -5.69 -9.90
N GLU A 505 22.67 -5.94 -8.81
CA GLU A 505 23.04 -7.29 -8.37
C GLU A 505 21.80 -8.11 -7.93
N GLN A 506 20.83 -7.46 -7.30
CA GLN A 506 19.62 -8.12 -6.81
C GLN A 506 18.57 -8.36 -7.89
N HIS A 507 18.66 -7.66 -9.01
CA HIS A 507 17.78 -7.84 -10.16
C HIS A 507 17.74 -9.29 -10.65
N GLY A 508 18.90 -9.92 -10.83
CA GLY A 508 18.99 -11.32 -11.24
C GLY A 508 18.36 -12.30 -10.25
N PHE A 509 18.47 -12.03 -8.95
CA PHE A 509 17.87 -12.86 -7.91
C PHE A 509 16.35 -12.70 -7.86
N ILE A 510 15.85 -11.48 -8.01
CA ILE A 510 14.40 -11.20 -8.09
C ILE A 510 13.81 -11.91 -9.32
N ASP A 511 14.47 -11.85 -10.47
CA ASP A 511 14.02 -12.56 -11.68
C ASP A 511 14.03 -14.08 -11.53
N SER A 512 14.93 -14.62 -10.72
CA SER A 512 15.05 -16.06 -10.51
C SER A 512 13.90 -16.66 -9.70
N VAL A 513 13.37 -15.94 -8.72
CA VAL A 513 12.33 -16.42 -7.78
C VAL A 513 11.05 -15.62 -7.80
N GLY A 514 11.03 -14.45 -8.43
CA GLY A 514 9.94 -13.50 -8.41
C GLY A 514 9.98 -12.55 -7.21
N PHE A 515 9.38 -11.40 -7.36
CA PHE A 515 9.41 -10.31 -6.36
C PHE A 515 8.78 -10.71 -5.03
N ASP A 516 7.61 -11.35 -5.05
CA ASP A 516 6.86 -11.67 -3.83
C ASP A 516 7.60 -12.69 -2.96
N LEU A 517 8.14 -13.75 -3.58
CA LEU A 517 8.93 -14.74 -2.84
C LEU A 517 10.24 -14.13 -2.33
N TYR A 518 10.93 -13.33 -3.14
CA TYR A 518 12.13 -12.62 -2.72
C TYR A 518 11.85 -11.71 -1.51
N SER A 519 10.78 -10.94 -1.55
CA SER A 519 10.36 -10.06 -0.46
C SER A 519 10.00 -10.84 0.80
N GLN A 520 9.33 -11.97 0.66
CA GLN A 520 9.01 -12.84 1.79
C GLN A 520 10.28 -13.44 2.44
N MET A 521 11.21 -13.93 1.62
CA MET A 521 12.49 -14.47 2.10
C MET A 521 13.30 -13.39 2.84
N LEU A 522 13.31 -12.16 2.31
CA LEU A 522 14.01 -11.04 2.94
C LEU A 522 13.34 -10.63 4.25
N LYS A 523 12.03 -10.59 4.30
CA LYS A 523 11.28 -10.32 5.52
C LYS A 523 11.55 -11.36 6.60
N ASP A 524 11.49 -12.64 6.25
CA ASP A 524 11.76 -13.73 7.18
C ASP A 524 13.19 -13.67 7.73
N ALA A 525 14.16 -13.36 6.88
CA ALA A 525 15.57 -13.20 7.29
C ALA A 525 15.75 -12.02 8.26
N ILE A 526 15.07 -10.90 8.04
CA ILE A 526 15.07 -9.74 8.94
C ILE A 526 14.45 -10.09 10.30
N GLU A 527 13.30 -10.75 10.30
CA GLU A 527 12.61 -11.17 11.52
C GLU A 527 13.43 -12.14 12.37
N GLN A 528 14.10 -13.12 11.73
CA GLN A 528 15.01 -14.04 12.41
C GLN A 528 16.16 -13.34 13.12
N ARG A 529 16.69 -12.27 12.52
CA ARG A 529 17.82 -11.53 13.07
C ARG A 529 17.48 -10.51 14.15
N ARG A 530 16.26 -9.96 14.10
CA ARG A 530 15.75 -9.05 15.13
C ARG A 530 15.57 -9.76 16.48
N GLY A 531 15.48 -11.10 16.48
CA GLY A 531 15.02 -11.83 17.64
C GLY A 531 13.52 -11.61 17.86
N THR A 532 12.86 -12.55 18.50
CA THR A 532 11.43 -12.51 18.79
C THR A 532 11.06 -11.67 20.02
N ASP A 533 11.76 -10.57 20.28
CA ASP A 533 11.44 -9.67 21.38
C ASP A 533 10.16 -8.89 21.01
N GLY A 534 9.00 -9.50 21.29
CA GLY A 534 7.71 -8.83 21.24
C GLY A 534 6.70 -9.31 20.20
N VAL A 535 6.98 -10.34 19.42
CA VAL A 535 5.94 -11.06 18.68
C VAL A 535 5.36 -12.09 19.64
N GLU A 536 4.09 -11.89 20.06
CA GLU A 536 3.29 -13.00 20.54
C GLU A 536 3.48 -14.15 19.55
N ASN A 537 4.03 -15.26 20.00
CA ASN A 537 4.09 -16.49 19.22
C ASN A 537 2.66 -16.90 18.89
N THR A 538 2.09 -16.32 17.84
CA THR A 538 0.86 -16.82 17.26
C THR A 538 1.21 -18.15 16.62
N VAL A 539 0.89 -19.22 17.32
CA VAL A 539 1.01 -20.57 16.80
C VAL A 539 0.10 -20.66 15.59
N ASN A 540 0.67 -20.93 14.41
CA ASN A 540 -0.12 -21.24 13.22
C ASN A 540 -0.79 -22.59 13.43
N VAL A 541 -2.11 -22.59 13.52
CA VAL A 541 -2.90 -23.82 13.64
C VAL A 541 -2.99 -24.48 12.28
N GLU A 542 -2.51 -25.70 12.19
CA GLU A 542 -2.74 -26.57 11.04
C GLU A 542 -4.03 -27.36 11.26
N ILE A 543 -5.00 -27.21 10.34
CA ILE A 543 -6.27 -27.93 10.39
C ILE A 543 -6.40 -28.80 9.15
N ASP A 544 -6.46 -30.11 9.34
CA ASP A 544 -6.65 -31.11 8.30
C ASP A 544 -7.81 -32.03 8.69
N LEU A 545 -9.01 -31.69 8.22
CA LEU A 545 -10.24 -32.40 8.48
C LEU A 545 -10.79 -33.03 7.19
N GLU A 546 -11.31 -34.25 7.28
CA GLU A 546 -11.95 -34.97 6.18
C GLU A 546 -13.42 -34.51 6.02
N VAL A 547 -13.60 -33.24 5.65
CA VAL A 547 -14.91 -32.59 5.51
C VAL A 547 -15.02 -31.95 4.14
N ASP A 548 -16.17 -32.09 3.50
CA ASP A 548 -16.50 -31.41 2.24
C ASP A 548 -16.71 -29.90 2.47
N ALA A 549 -15.63 -29.18 2.77
CA ALA A 549 -15.62 -27.75 3.02
C ALA A 549 -14.89 -27.04 1.87
N TYR A 550 -15.66 -26.47 0.96
CA TYR A 550 -15.15 -25.75 -0.21
C TYR A 550 -16.20 -24.79 -0.76
N LEU A 551 -15.82 -23.97 -1.74
CA LEU A 551 -16.72 -23.05 -2.45
C LEU A 551 -17.18 -23.71 -3.76
N PRO A 552 -18.40 -24.28 -3.83
CA PRO A 552 -18.89 -24.92 -5.05
C PRO A 552 -19.01 -23.96 -6.22
N ASP A 553 -18.77 -24.42 -7.44
CA ASP A 553 -18.94 -23.64 -8.66
C ASP A 553 -20.37 -23.10 -8.84
N ALA A 554 -21.35 -23.85 -8.36
CA ALA A 554 -22.76 -23.42 -8.35
C ALA A 554 -23.01 -22.18 -7.47
N TYR A 555 -22.18 -21.96 -6.47
CA TYR A 555 -22.27 -20.81 -5.57
C TYR A 555 -21.39 -19.65 -6.02
N ILE A 556 -20.12 -19.90 -6.32
CA ILE A 556 -19.16 -18.94 -6.87
C ILE A 556 -18.49 -19.57 -8.09
N SER A 557 -18.83 -19.12 -9.29
CA SER A 557 -18.31 -19.68 -10.54
C SER A 557 -16.99 -19.06 -10.99
N ASP A 558 -16.71 -17.81 -10.60
CA ASP A 558 -15.52 -17.09 -11.01
C ASP A 558 -14.31 -17.46 -10.13
N SER A 559 -13.27 -18.00 -10.77
CA SER A 559 -12.02 -18.38 -10.09
C SER A 559 -11.37 -17.23 -9.33
N LYS A 560 -11.41 -16.01 -9.85
CA LYS A 560 -10.86 -14.82 -9.19
C LYS A 560 -11.58 -14.50 -7.88
N GLN A 561 -12.90 -14.57 -7.89
CA GLN A 561 -13.73 -14.36 -6.71
C GLN A 561 -13.52 -15.48 -5.69
N LYS A 562 -13.39 -16.73 -6.12
CA LYS A 562 -13.06 -17.86 -5.24
C LYS A 562 -11.72 -17.64 -4.51
N ILE A 563 -10.68 -17.30 -5.24
CA ILE A 563 -9.34 -17.02 -4.67
C ILE A 563 -9.43 -15.92 -3.61
N MET A 564 -10.14 -14.83 -3.93
CA MET A 564 -10.33 -13.71 -3.01
C MET A 564 -11.05 -14.16 -1.72
N MET A 565 -12.11 -14.96 -1.85
CA MET A 565 -12.85 -15.46 -0.69
C MET A 565 -12.02 -16.43 0.15
N TYR A 566 -11.27 -17.34 -0.47
CA TYR A 566 -10.36 -18.23 0.27
C TYR A 566 -9.26 -17.48 1.00
N LYS A 567 -8.71 -16.42 0.42
CA LYS A 567 -7.75 -15.56 1.11
C LYS A 567 -8.37 -14.87 2.32
N GLN A 568 -9.63 -14.45 2.23
CA GLN A 568 -10.34 -13.88 3.37
C GLN A 568 -10.57 -14.91 4.47
N PHE A 569 -10.93 -16.15 4.14
CA PHE A 569 -11.00 -17.24 5.11
C PHE A 569 -9.65 -17.50 5.80
N ARG A 570 -8.57 -17.44 5.02
CA ARG A 570 -7.22 -17.64 5.56
C ARG A 570 -6.79 -16.53 6.52
N GLY A 571 -7.22 -15.30 6.26
CA GLY A 571 -6.90 -14.11 7.07
C GLY A 571 -7.75 -13.92 8.31
N VAL A 572 -8.71 -14.80 8.60
CA VAL A 572 -9.58 -14.73 9.76
C VAL A 572 -8.79 -14.96 11.04
N SER A 573 -8.86 -14.04 11.99
CA SER A 573 -8.18 -14.10 13.29
C SER A 573 -9.11 -13.85 14.48
N ALA A 574 -10.33 -13.38 14.26
CA ALA A 574 -11.32 -13.08 15.27
C ALA A 574 -12.72 -13.55 14.84
N MET A 575 -13.62 -13.74 15.79
CA MET A 575 -15.00 -14.13 15.49
C MET A 575 -15.77 -13.08 14.70
N GLU A 576 -15.48 -11.81 14.91
CA GLU A 576 -16.06 -10.69 14.15
C GLU A 576 -15.71 -10.77 12.67
N ASP A 577 -14.50 -11.22 12.32
CA ASP A 577 -14.06 -11.41 10.94
C ASP A 577 -14.92 -12.47 10.23
N ILE A 578 -15.31 -13.50 10.93
CA ILE A 578 -16.16 -14.58 10.39
C ILE A 578 -17.58 -14.09 10.16
N GLU A 579 -18.13 -13.31 11.08
CA GLU A 579 -19.46 -12.69 10.93
C GLU A 579 -19.50 -11.75 9.72
N GLU A 580 -18.50 -10.91 9.56
CA GLU A 580 -18.36 -10.00 8.41
C GLU A 580 -18.24 -10.77 7.09
N LEU A 581 -17.45 -11.84 7.08
CA LEU A 581 -17.28 -12.71 5.91
C LEU A 581 -18.57 -13.41 5.52
N GLN A 582 -19.32 -13.90 6.51
CA GLN A 582 -20.63 -14.54 6.29
C GLN A 582 -21.64 -13.54 5.71
N GLU A 583 -21.72 -12.33 6.26
CA GLU A 583 -22.59 -11.26 5.74
C GLU A 583 -22.21 -10.87 4.31
N GLU A 584 -20.93 -10.71 4.01
CA GLU A 584 -20.44 -10.39 2.67
C GLU A 584 -20.81 -11.47 1.65
N MET A 585 -20.64 -12.74 2.00
CA MET A 585 -21.01 -13.84 1.11
C MET A 585 -22.51 -13.89 0.82
N ILE A 586 -23.35 -13.70 1.84
CA ILE A 586 -24.81 -13.66 1.67
C ILE A 586 -25.21 -12.49 0.79
N ASP A 587 -24.64 -11.31 1.00
CA ASP A 587 -24.95 -10.10 0.22
C ASP A 587 -24.52 -10.21 -1.24
N ARG A 588 -23.38 -10.86 -1.51
CA ARG A 588 -22.82 -10.95 -2.87
C ARG A 588 -23.30 -12.15 -3.65
N PHE A 589 -23.49 -13.29 -3.01
CA PHE A 589 -23.73 -14.58 -3.67
C PHE A 589 -25.03 -15.25 -3.24
N GLY A 590 -25.76 -14.69 -2.28
CA GLY A 590 -26.98 -15.27 -1.73
C GLY A 590 -26.71 -16.30 -0.62
N ASP A 591 -27.75 -17.05 -0.28
CA ASP A 591 -27.67 -18.08 0.76
C ASP A 591 -26.64 -19.15 0.37
N TYR A 592 -25.78 -19.50 1.31
CA TYR A 592 -24.70 -20.44 1.07
C TYR A 592 -25.13 -21.90 1.27
N PRO A 593 -24.53 -22.81 0.49
CA PRO A 593 -24.76 -24.26 0.65
C PRO A 593 -24.02 -24.81 1.88
N GLN A 594 -24.29 -26.07 2.19
CA GLN A 594 -23.72 -26.76 3.35
C GLN A 594 -22.17 -26.78 3.35
N GLU A 595 -21.56 -26.91 2.18
CA GLU A 595 -20.09 -26.94 2.03
C GLU A 595 -19.44 -25.62 2.49
N VAL A 596 -20.11 -24.52 2.24
CA VAL A 596 -19.68 -23.19 2.71
C VAL A 596 -19.94 -23.03 4.22
N GLY A 597 -21.05 -23.59 4.70
CA GLY A 597 -21.34 -23.67 6.14
C GLY A 597 -20.24 -24.41 6.91
N TYR A 598 -19.71 -25.48 6.36
CA TYR A 598 -18.57 -26.20 6.93
C TYR A 598 -17.28 -25.37 6.91
N LEU A 599 -17.03 -24.61 5.84
CA LEU A 599 -15.89 -23.67 5.82
C LEU A 599 -15.99 -22.64 6.96
N LEU A 600 -17.17 -22.09 7.19
CA LEU A 600 -17.41 -21.14 8.29
C LEU A 600 -17.22 -21.78 9.66
N GLN A 601 -17.69 -23.02 9.86
CA GLN A 601 -17.48 -23.76 11.09
C GLN A 601 -16.00 -24.06 11.35
N ILE A 602 -15.27 -24.48 10.31
CA ILE A 602 -13.82 -24.71 10.40
C ILE A 602 -13.08 -23.41 10.71
N ALA A 603 -13.50 -22.28 10.14
CA ALA A 603 -12.96 -20.98 10.49
C ALA A 603 -13.18 -20.61 11.96
N ASN A 604 -14.36 -20.90 12.51
CA ASN A 604 -14.64 -20.74 13.94
C ASN A 604 -13.73 -21.61 14.80
N ILE A 605 -13.55 -22.87 14.44
CA ILE A 605 -12.64 -23.79 15.11
C ILE A 605 -11.22 -23.26 15.08
N LYS A 606 -10.77 -22.76 13.95
CA LYS A 606 -9.44 -22.15 13.80
C LYS A 606 -9.23 -20.97 14.76
N VAL A 607 -10.19 -20.05 14.85
CA VAL A 607 -10.10 -18.89 15.75
C VAL A 607 -10.03 -19.33 17.20
N LEU A 608 -10.88 -20.28 17.61
CA LEU A 608 -10.87 -20.84 18.96
C LEU A 608 -9.55 -21.55 19.27
N ALA A 609 -9.04 -22.33 18.32
CA ALA A 609 -7.77 -23.05 18.47
C ALA A 609 -6.57 -22.09 18.57
N MET A 610 -6.55 -21.01 17.82
CA MET A 610 -5.50 -19.98 17.89
C MET A 610 -5.43 -19.33 19.27
N LYS A 611 -6.56 -19.03 19.88
CA LYS A 611 -6.63 -18.47 21.24
C LYS A 611 -6.03 -19.40 22.29
N GLU A 612 -6.14 -20.71 22.10
CA GLU A 612 -5.66 -21.73 23.03
C GLU A 612 -4.28 -22.29 22.66
N GLN A 613 -3.60 -21.71 21.68
CA GLN A 613 -2.28 -22.12 21.20
C GLN A 613 -2.22 -23.60 20.79
N ILE A 614 -3.24 -24.06 20.10
CA ILE A 614 -3.29 -25.40 19.51
C ILE A 614 -2.49 -25.37 18.21
N GLU A 615 -1.61 -26.37 18.02
CA GLU A 615 -0.75 -26.46 16.83
C GLU A 615 -1.41 -27.24 15.70
N LEU A 616 -2.16 -28.32 16.02
CA LEU A 616 -2.68 -29.22 15.00
C LEU A 616 -4.06 -29.71 15.39
N ILE A 617 -4.98 -29.72 14.43
CA ILE A 617 -6.25 -30.43 14.49
C ILE A 617 -6.31 -31.28 13.23
N LYS A 618 -6.18 -32.60 13.40
CA LYS A 618 -6.13 -33.57 12.32
C LYS A 618 -7.15 -34.68 12.49
N GLN A 619 -7.90 -34.93 11.42
CA GLN A 619 -8.79 -36.08 11.35
C GLN A 619 -8.08 -37.25 10.65
N ASN A 620 -8.17 -38.42 11.27
CA ASN A 620 -7.73 -39.68 10.68
C ASN A 620 -8.86 -40.69 10.82
N LYS A 621 -9.57 -40.96 9.73
CA LYS A 621 -10.77 -41.83 9.68
C LYS A 621 -11.86 -41.34 10.64
N PHE A 622 -11.99 -42.00 11.80
CA PHE A 622 -13.03 -41.72 12.79
C PHE A 622 -12.52 -41.03 14.05
N GLU A 623 -11.29 -40.53 14.03
CA GLU A 623 -10.69 -39.82 15.15
C GLU A 623 -10.21 -38.42 14.73
N VAL A 624 -10.52 -37.43 15.55
CA VAL A 624 -9.97 -36.07 15.45
C VAL A 624 -9.00 -35.88 16.60
N THR A 625 -7.76 -35.59 16.29
CA THR A 625 -6.70 -35.31 17.26
C THR A 625 -6.46 -33.79 17.33
N ILE A 626 -6.53 -33.25 18.54
CA ILE A 626 -6.23 -31.87 18.86
C ILE A 626 -4.93 -31.85 19.66
N LEU A 627 -3.87 -31.28 19.09
CA LEU A 627 -2.54 -31.22 19.68
C LEU A 627 -2.22 -29.79 20.12
N PHE A 628 -1.95 -29.64 21.42
CA PHE A 628 -1.54 -28.35 21.99
C PHE A 628 -0.04 -28.09 21.76
N SER A 629 0.35 -26.81 21.76
CA SER A 629 1.75 -26.43 21.84
C SER A 629 2.36 -26.89 23.19
N GLU A 630 3.68 -26.99 23.25
CA GLU A 630 4.37 -27.32 24.52
C GLU A 630 4.06 -26.29 25.60
N GLN A 631 4.05 -24.99 25.25
CA GLN A 631 3.75 -23.93 26.18
C GLN A 631 2.31 -24.01 26.70
N ALA A 632 1.33 -24.23 25.81
CA ALA A 632 -0.07 -24.38 26.20
C ALA A 632 -0.27 -25.62 27.07
N SER A 633 0.43 -26.72 26.76
CA SER A 633 0.37 -27.98 27.54
C SER A 633 0.82 -27.80 28.99
N GLN A 634 1.79 -26.91 29.23
CA GLN A 634 2.27 -26.62 30.59
C GLN A 634 1.28 -25.78 31.40
N ASN A 635 0.42 -25.02 30.75
CA ASN A 635 -0.53 -24.09 31.37
C ASN A 635 -1.91 -24.70 31.60
N ILE A 636 -2.15 -25.94 31.21
CA ILE A 636 -3.43 -26.62 31.36
C ILE A 636 -3.46 -27.44 32.63
N ASP A 637 -4.54 -27.28 33.40
CA ASP A 637 -4.85 -28.15 34.55
C ASP A 637 -5.47 -29.46 34.04
N GLY A 638 -4.74 -30.56 34.16
CA GLY A 638 -5.16 -31.86 33.67
C GLY A 638 -6.46 -32.37 34.31
N GLY A 639 -6.70 -32.06 35.59
CA GLY A 639 -7.95 -32.43 36.28
C GLY A 639 -9.16 -31.67 35.73
N LYS A 640 -9.04 -30.37 35.49
CA LYS A 640 -10.11 -29.56 34.90
C LYS A 640 -10.39 -29.98 33.46
N LEU A 641 -9.36 -30.28 32.68
CA LEU A 641 -9.51 -30.78 31.33
C LEU A 641 -10.20 -32.15 31.28
N PHE A 642 -9.87 -33.04 32.22
CA PHE A 642 -10.53 -34.34 32.34
C PHE A 642 -12.03 -34.20 32.64
N MET A 643 -12.40 -33.27 33.52
CA MET A 643 -13.80 -32.94 33.81
C MET A 643 -14.53 -32.37 32.60
N LEU A 644 -13.89 -31.47 31.84
CA LEU A 644 -14.44 -30.94 30.60
C LEU A 644 -14.66 -32.07 29.57
N GLY A 645 -13.69 -32.92 29.38
CA GLY A 645 -13.79 -34.08 28.48
C GLY A 645 -14.93 -35.04 28.85
N ASN A 646 -15.11 -35.32 30.13
CA ASN A 646 -16.19 -36.16 30.61
C ASN A 646 -17.59 -35.57 30.36
N SER A 647 -17.74 -34.28 30.30
CA SER A 647 -19.01 -33.60 29.96
C SER A 647 -19.53 -33.93 28.56
N PHE A 648 -18.64 -34.36 27.66
CA PHE A 648 -18.97 -34.83 26.29
C PHE A 648 -19.12 -36.36 26.17
N GLY A 649 -19.02 -37.08 27.26
CA GLY A 649 -19.15 -38.53 27.30
C GLY A 649 -17.86 -39.26 26.93
N ARG A 650 -18.02 -40.53 26.50
CA ARG A 650 -16.87 -41.42 26.23
C ARG A 650 -16.14 -41.13 24.91
N MET A 651 -16.63 -40.19 24.13
CA MET A 651 -16.01 -39.87 22.84
C MET A 651 -14.70 -39.10 22.98
N ILE A 652 -14.45 -38.45 24.10
CA ILE A 652 -13.26 -37.62 24.34
C ILE A 652 -12.27 -38.42 25.17
N GLY A 653 -11.06 -38.61 24.62
CA GLY A 653 -9.90 -39.19 25.30
C GLY A 653 -8.79 -38.13 25.43
N LEU A 654 -8.02 -38.22 26.50
CA LEU A 654 -6.86 -37.38 26.75
C LEU A 654 -5.58 -38.22 26.68
N GLY A 655 -4.51 -37.61 26.20
CA GLY A 655 -3.20 -38.26 26.10
C GLY A 655 -2.08 -37.27 25.98
N MET A 656 -0.88 -37.79 25.84
CA MET A 656 0.33 -37.04 25.63
C MET A 656 1.05 -37.54 24.39
N GLU A 657 1.63 -36.63 23.63
CA GLU A 657 2.55 -36.91 22.52
C GLU A 657 3.87 -36.21 22.82
N GLY A 658 4.82 -36.95 23.41
CA GLY A 658 6.00 -36.32 23.97
C GLY A 658 5.66 -35.39 25.14
N SER A 659 6.03 -34.10 25.02
CA SER A 659 5.73 -33.05 25.98
C SER A 659 4.41 -32.33 25.71
N GLN A 660 3.72 -32.65 24.60
CA GLN A 660 2.50 -31.99 24.15
C GLN A 660 1.25 -32.77 24.58
N LEU A 661 0.30 -32.03 25.13
CA LEU A 661 -1.01 -32.55 25.47
C LEU A 661 -1.85 -32.75 24.21
N LYS A 662 -2.58 -33.86 24.12
CA LYS A 662 -3.51 -34.11 23.03
C LYS A 662 -4.89 -34.50 23.51
N ILE A 663 -5.90 -34.12 22.75
CA ILE A 663 -7.27 -34.55 22.91
C ILE A 663 -7.64 -35.38 21.69
N VAL A 664 -8.21 -36.54 21.91
CA VAL A 664 -8.70 -37.41 20.84
C VAL A 664 -10.21 -37.49 20.93
N MET A 665 -10.90 -37.09 19.86
CA MET A 665 -12.35 -37.17 19.76
C MET A 665 -12.74 -38.26 18.76
N LYS A 666 -13.58 -39.19 19.19
CA LYS A 666 -14.14 -40.24 18.31
C LYS A 666 -15.37 -39.71 17.59
N THR A 667 -15.40 -39.87 16.29
CA THR A 667 -16.49 -39.37 15.41
C THR A 667 -17.39 -40.48 14.87
N ASN A 668 -17.19 -41.74 15.29
CA ASN A 668 -17.96 -42.88 14.83
C ASN A 668 -19.47 -42.69 15.06
N GLY A 669 -20.26 -42.85 14.02
CA GLY A 669 -21.72 -42.77 14.08
C GLY A 669 -22.28 -41.36 14.23
N LEU A 670 -21.44 -40.31 14.11
CA LEU A 670 -21.87 -38.95 14.17
C LEU A 670 -21.86 -38.29 12.78
N GLU A 671 -22.88 -37.48 12.50
CA GLU A 671 -22.90 -36.60 11.33
C GLU A 671 -21.84 -35.52 11.47
N THR A 672 -21.31 -35.07 10.31
CA THR A 672 -20.24 -34.05 10.27
C THR A 672 -20.61 -32.76 11.02
N SER A 673 -21.83 -32.25 10.84
CA SER A 673 -22.31 -31.06 11.54
C SER A 673 -22.34 -31.22 13.06
N LYS A 674 -22.64 -32.43 13.57
CA LYS A 674 -22.72 -32.73 14.99
C LYS A 674 -21.32 -32.75 15.64
N TRP A 675 -20.39 -33.52 15.08
CA TRP A 675 -19.07 -33.58 15.67
C TRP A 675 -18.27 -32.28 15.51
N LEU A 676 -18.49 -31.51 14.44
CA LEU A 676 -17.92 -30.15 14.33
C LEU A 676 -18.44 -29.24 15.45
N THR A 677 -19.73 -29.29 15.76
CA THR A 677 -20.33 -28.53 16.87
C THR A 677 -19.77 -28.95 18.21
N ILE A 678 -19.57 -30.25 18.42
CA ILE A 678 -18.94 -30.77 19.64
C ILE A 678 -17.50 -30.25 19.76
N ALA A 679 -16.73 -30.26 18.67
CA ALA A 679 -15.38 -29.73 18.66
C ALA A 679 -15.35 -28.23 19.00
N GLU A 680 -16.26 -27.44 18.44
CA GLU A 680 -16.40 -26.03 18.80
C GLU A 680 -16.69 -25.83 20.30
N ASN A 681 -17.64 -26.59 20.85
CA ASN A 681 -18.03 -26.49 22.25
C ASN A 681 -16.89 -26.91 23.19
N LEU A 682 -16.13 -27.93 22.79
CA LEU A 682 -14.95 -28.37 23.53
C LEU A 682 -13.90 -27.25 23.58
N LEU A 683 -13.62 -26.61 22.44
CA LEU A 683 -12.65 -25.53 22.38
C LEU A 683 -13.13 -24.27 23.14
N LYS A 684 -14.42 -23.98 23.15
CA LYS A 684 -15.01 -22.90 23.97
C LYS A 684 -14.86 -23.10 25.46
N GLY A 685 -14.79 -24.36 25.92
CA GLY A 685 -14.58 -24.69 27.33
C GLY A 685 -13.11 -24.64 27.78
N LEU A 686 -12.15 -24.58 26.87
CA LEU A 686 -10.72 -24.61 27.20
C LEU A 686 -10.20 -23.42 28.03
N PRO A 687 -10.70 -22.19 27.90
CA PRO A 687 -10.28 -21.10 28.77
C PRO A 687 -10.45 -21.38 30.27
N ASP A 688 -11.44 -22.18 30.65
CA ASP A 688 -11.76 -22.50 32.03
C ASP A 688 -10.90 -23.61 32.62
N VAL A 689 -10.08 -24.28 31.81
CA VAL A 689 -9.22 -25.40 32.25
C VAL A 689 -7.76 -25.01 32.47
N LYS A 690 -7.43 -23.74 32.38
CA LYS A 690 -6.09 -23.22 32.60
C LYS A 690 -5.72 -23.24 34.08
N LYS A 691 -4.42 -23.45 34.36
CA LYS A 691 -3.89 -23.32 35.71
C LYS A 691 -4.13 -21.90 36.24
N GLU A 692 -4.51 -21.77 37.51
CA GLU A 692 -4.63 -20.47 38.15
C GLU A 692 -3.27 -19.81 38.25
N VAL A 693 -3.21 -18.51 37.85
CA VAL A 693 -2.01 -17.70 38.04
C VAL A 693 -1.89 -17.42 39.54
N ILE A 694 -0.98 -18.08 40.22
CA ILE A 694 -0.59 -17.72 41.59
C ILE A 694 0.19 -16.42 41.48
N ASN A 695 -0.46 -15.27 41.76
CA ASN A 695 0.23 -14.02 41.95
C ASN A 695 1.11 -14.18 43.20
N ALA A 696 2.43 -14.39 42.96
CA ALA A 696 3.45 -14.36 44.01
C ALA A 696 3.97 -12.95 44.19
#